data_ba1f7fbea133a8dca9c027fbf23e2c92
#
_entry.id   ba1f7fbea133a8dca9c027fbf23e2c92
#
_cell.length_a   1.000
_cell.length_b   1.000
_cell.length_c   1.000
_cell.angle_alpha   90.00
_cell.angle_beta   90.00
_cell.angle_gamma   90.00
#
_symmetry.space_group_name_H-M   'P 1'
#
loop_
_entity.id
_entity.type
_entity.pdbx_description
1 polymer ?
#
loop_
_entity_poly.entity_id
_entity_poly.type
_entity_poly.pdbx_seq_one_letter_code
_entity_poly.pdbx_strand_id
1 'polypeptide(L)'
;MSAENKKIEELSAEEVLQKFDKESNKREMTGIWDKIISAICILFAIFQLYTATFGVLDAHLQRAIHLAFGFLLIFLLYPARKSWSRNKMHPLDVAFALISAASALYLVVNYQELVLRAGMNNETDFIVGLIGTLMVFEAARRVVGWPMIIVAFCFMLYAFLGPYVPGIMAHRGVEVQEMFDHLYFTTEGIFGTPMGVSSTFIYLFILFGAYLEATGLGKFFIDLANAIAGWAAGGPAKVAVLSSGLMGTVSGSSVGNVAGTGAFTIPMMKKLGYRPAFAGAVEAAASTGGQLMPPVMGAAAFLMAEFVGVPYFDVVKAAVIPAMLYYIGVWLGVHYEAKKFGLKGTPRDQLPKFGALFVEKGHLAIPLVVIVYLLVSGYTPMRAALAAIALTIICASLRKSTRISFGQIVQGLIDGSKGVLGVLIACATAGIIIGVVTKTGVGLKVATALLDLAGGQLLPAMFFTMITSLILGMGVPTTANYVITSTIAAPALVQMNVPVLAAHMFAFYFGIVADVTPPVALAAYAGAGIAGANPMRTGVIAAKLAIAAFIVPYIFVLAPELLMINATPLTITYSAITAIIGMWGASMAMIGFCQNLLNMPQRILFLVGGICMIIPGTLTDAIGIGLIIVACLWQRTNKIKGAVKQEEDL
;
A
#
# COMPACT_ATOMS: atom_id res chain seq x y z
N MET A 1 -3.86 -40.47 6.47
CA MET A 1 -4.83 -39.50 6.98
C MET A 1 -4.67 -39.41 8.50
N SER A 2 -3.69 -38.64 9.02
CA SER A 2 -3.60 -38.36 10.48
C SER A 2 -2.48 -37.35 10.82
N ALA A 3 -2.30 -36.29 10.07
CA ALA A 3 -1.27 -35.26 10.40
C ALA A 3 -1.74 -33.79 10.25
N GLU A 4 -3.01 -33.51 9.95
CA GLU A 4 -3.44 -32.14 9.59
C GLU A 4 -4.41 -31.43 10.56
N ASN A 5 -4.74 -32.02 11.70
CA ASN A 5 -5.57 -31.36 12.72
C ASN A 5 -4.73 -30.75 13.87
N LYS A 6 -3.57 -30.15 13.58
CA LYS A 6 -3.02 -29.19 14.53
C LYS A 6 -3.89 -27.94 14.46
N LYS A 7 -4.63 -27.65 15.56
CA LYS A 7 -5.28 -26.33 15.76
C LYS A 7 -4.25 -25.26 15.41
N ILE A 8 -4.51 -24.50 14.35
CA ILE A 8 -3.67 -23.37 13.99
C ILE A 8 -3.86 -22.37 15.12
N GLU A 9 -2.77 -22.01 15.78
CA GLU A 9 -2.76 -21.10 16.92
C GLU A 9 -3.15 -19.70 16.46
N GLU A 10 -4.09 -19.07 17.17
CA GLU A 10 -4.46 -17.67 16.92
C GLU A 10 -3.30 -16.77 17.39
N LEU A 11 -2.84 -15.90 16.51
CA LEU A 11 -1.78 -14.93 16.81
C LEU A 11 -2.37 -13.61 17.30
N SER A 12 -1.73 -12.98 18.24
CA SER A 12 -2.04 -11.59 18.62
C SER A 12 -1.67 -10.62 17.50
N ALA A 13 -2.20 -9.40 17.54
CA ALA A 13 -1.86 -8.36 16.56
C ALA A 13 -0.35 -8.09 16.50
N GLU A 14 0.33 -8.08 17.66
CA GLU A 14 1.78 -7.89 17.76
C GLU A 14 2.56 -9.05 17.15
N GLU A 15 2.15 -10.30 17.41
CA GLU A 15 2.77 -11.48 16.81
C GLU A 15 2.57 -11.53 15.29
N VAL A 16 1.42 -11.08 14.80
CA VAL A 16 1.14 -10.96 13.37
C VAL A 16 2.06 -9.93 12.73
N LEU A 17 2.20 -8.74 13.31
CA LEU A 17 3.14 -7.73 12.82
C LEU A 17 4.57 -8.26 12.81
N GLN A 18 5.03 -8.90 13.89
CA GLN A 18 6.37 -9.46 13.96
C GLN A 18 6.64 -10.56 12.93
N LYS A 19 5.62 -11.33 12.56
CA LYS A 19 5.76 -12.47 11.65
C LYS A 19 5.63 -12.08 10.17
N PHE A 20 4.70 -11.20 9.84
CA PHE A 20 4.33 -10.87 8.46
C PHE A 20 4.76 -9.47 8.03
N ASP A 21 4.99 -8.56 8.98
CA ASP A 21 5.52 -7.22 8.72
C ASP A 21 6.95 -7.09 9.26
N LYS A 22 7.91 -7.13 8.36
CA LYS A 22 9.32 -7.00 8.75
C LYS A 22 9.65 -5.61 9.28
N GLU A 23 8.94 -4.58 8.83
CA GLU A 23 9.13 -3.20 9.27
C GLU A 23 8.76 -3.02 10.75
N SER A 24 7.87 -3.86 11.29
CA SER A 24 7.49 -3.85 12.70
C SER A 24 8.46 -4.63 13.62
N ASN A 25 9.46 -5.32 13.06
CA ASN A 25 10.35 -6.21 13.81
C ASN A 25 11.53 -5.47 14.48
N LYS A 26 11.21 -4.45 15.25
CA LYS A 26 12.16 -3.55 15.93
C LYS A 26 12.63 -4.14 17.26
N ARG A 27 13.80 -3.67 17.73
CA ARG A 27 14.28 -3.92 19.10
C ARG A 27 13.44 -3.14 20.12
N GLU A 28 13.23 -3.75 21.27
CA GLU A 28 12.66 -3.13 22.46
C GLU A 28 13.80 -2.84 23.43
N MET A 29 14.42 -1.68 23.24
CA MET A 29 15.55 -1.28 24.06
C MET A 29 15.09 -0.65 25.36
N THR A 30 15.91 -0.82 26.42
CA THR A 30 15.69 -0.22 27.74
C THR A 30 16.93 0.53 28.19
N GLY A 31 16.76 1.44 29.15
CA GLY A 31 17.86 2.18 29.77
C GLY A 31 18.47 3.25 28.86
N ILE A 32 19.80 3.29 28.78
CA ILE A 32 20.53 4.36 28.08
C ILE A 32 20.31 4.34 26.56
N TRP A 33 20.21 3.15 25.98
CA TRP A 33 20.02 3.00 24.53
C TRP A 33 18.63 3.47 24.08
N ASP A 34 17.60 3.24 24.90
CA ASP A 34 16.27 3.77 24.62
C ASP A 34 16.28 5.31 24.60
N LYS A 35 16.97 5.94 25.56
CA LYS A 35 17.12 7.39 25.61
C LYS A 35 17.89 7.93 24.40
N ILE A 36 18.96 7.25 23.97
CA ILE A 36 19.75 7.65 22.79
C ILE A 36 18.89 7.56 21.53
N ILE A 37 18.21 6.44 21.31
CA ILE A 37 17.32 6.24 20.16
C ILE A 37 16.20 7.27 20.15
N SER A 38 15.56 7.50 21.30
CA SER A 38 14.51 8.51 21.44
C SER A 38 15.02 9.92 21.13
N ALA A 39 16.23 10.27 21.58
CA ALA A 39 16.84 11.55 21.28
C ALA A 39 17.11 11.71 19.77
N ILE A 40 17.62 10.66 19.09
CA ILE A 40 17.84 10.68 17.65
C ILE A 40 16.49 10.82 16.89
N CYS A 41 15.44 10.11 17.34
CA CYS A 41 14.09 10.23 16.77
C CYS A 41 13.54 11.66 16.89
N ILE A 42 13.70 12.29 18.06
CA ILE A 42 13.24 13.67 18.31
C ILE A 42 14.03 14.65 17.44
N LEU A 43 15.35 14.52 17.36
CA LEU A 43 16.19 15.36 16.50
C LEU A 43 15.81 15.21 15.02
N PHE A 44 15.54 13.99 14.59
CA PHE A 44 15.06 13.72 13.23
C PHE A 44 13.71 14.40 12.97
N ALA A 45 12.76 14.29 13.91
CA ALA A 45 11.47 14.96 13.80
C ALA A 45 11.60 16.49 13.78
N ILE A 46 12.44 17.05 14.64
CA ILE A 46 12.72 18.50 14.67
C ILE A 46 13.33 18.96 13.34
N PHE A 47 14.30 18.23 12.80
CA PHE A 47 14.90 18.55 11.49
C PHE A 47 13.82 18.59 10.39
N GLN A 48 12.96 17.58 10.32
CA GLN A 48 11.92 17.50 9.30
C GLN A 48 10.86 18.59 9.45
N LEU A 49 10.42 18.87 10.68
CA LEU A 49 9.45 19.94 10.95
C LEU A 49 10.07 21.33 10.67
N TYR A 50 11.34 21.52 10.99
CA TYR A 50 12.06 22.75 10.71
C TYR A 50 12.15 23.02 9.20
N THR A 51 12.63 22.04 8.43
CA THR A 51 12.76 22.20 6.97
C THR A 51 11.41 22.32 6.27
N ALA A 52 10.37 21.66 6.77
CA ALA A 52 9.01 21.80 6.25
C ALA A 52 8.41 23.20 6.52
N THR A 53 8.79 23.84 7.63
CA THR A 53 8.24 25.15 8.05
C THR A 53 8.99 26.31 7.42
N PHE A 54 10.33 26.27 7.45
CA PHE A 54 11.19 27.38 7.05
C PHE A 54 11.76 27.26 5.65
N GLY A 55 11.63 26.11 5.01
CA GLY A 55 12.11 25.83 3.66
C GLY A 55 13.07 24.63 3.63
N VAL A 56 12.93 23.82 2.59
CA VAL A 56 13.79 22.65 2.36
C VAL A 56 15.19 23.10 1.95
N LEU A 57 16.18 22.29 2.35
CA LEU A 57 17.57 22.47 1.91
C LEU A 57 17.72 22.05 0.44
N ASP A 58 18.91 22.30 -0.14
CA ASP A 58 19.25 21.72 -1.44
C ASP A 58 19.01 20.21 -1.47
N ALA A 59 18.59 19.70 -2.63
CA ALA A 59 18.10 18.33 -2.77
C ALA A 59 19.06 17.27 -2.18
N HIS A 60 20.35 17.37 -2.48
CA HIS A 60 21.34 16.44 -1.94
C HIS A 60 21.50 16.56 -0.42
N LEU A 61 21.54 17.78 0.12
CA LEU A 61 21.69 18.01 1.56
C LEU A 61 20.49 17.48 2.33
N GLN A 62 19.28 17.81 1.89
CA GLN A 62 18.04 17.35 2.53
C GLN A 62 17.97 15.81 2.57
N ARG A 63 18.25 15.18 1.44
CA ARG A 63 18.16 13.71 1.28
C ARG A 63 19.28 12.98 2.02
N ALA A 64 20.50 13.53 2.03
CA ALA A 64 21.63 12.95 2.74
C ALA A 64 21.45 13.00 4.26
N ILE A 65 21.01 14.12 4.82
CA ILE A 65 20.71 14.24 6.26
C ILE A 65 19.56 13.29 6.64
N HIS A 66 18.51 13.23 5.82
CA HIS A 66 17.39 12.32 6.03
C HIS A 66 17.85 10.85 6.06
N LEU A 67 18.68 10.42 5.10
CA LEU A 67 19.24 9.09 5.05
C LEU A 67 20.18 8.81 6.23
N ALA A 68 20.99 9.80 6.66
CA ALA A 68 21.88 9.65 7.81
C ALA A 68 21.11 9.35 9.10
N PHE A 69 20.02 10.07 9.38
CA PHE A 69 19.12 9.76 10.50
C PHE A 69 18.50 8.37 10.33
N GLY A 70 18.04 8.03 9.12
CA GLY A 70 17.51 6.72 8.81
C GLY A 70 18.50 5.59 9.09
N PHE A 71 19.74 5.71 8.63
CA PHE A 71 20.79 4.75 8.88
C PHE A 71 21.07 4.56 10.37
N LEU A 72 21.25 5.65 11.12
CA LEU A 72 21.44 5.57 12.58
C LEU A 72 20.31 4.76 13.23
N LEU A 73 19.07 5.13 12.96
CA LEU A 73 17.91 4.50 13.58
C LEU A 73 17.73 3.04 13.11
N ILE A 74 17.92 2.74 11.82
CA ILE A 74 17.75 1.39 11.28
C ILE A 74 18.75 0.43 11.92
N PHE A 75 20.03 0.76 11.93
CA PHE A 75 21.04 -0.15 12.47
C PHE A 75 20.96 -0.29 13.99
N LEU A 76 20.49 0.72 14.71
CA LEU A 76 20.25 0.62 16.16
C LEU A 76 18.97 -0.17 16.48
N LEU A 77 17.90 -0.05 15.66
CA LEU A 77 16.60 -0.66 15.93
C LEU A 77 16.45 -2.07 15.36
N TYR A 78 17.11 -2.39 14.24
CA TYR A 78 16.94 -3.68 13.56
C TYR A 78 18.21 -4.53 13.68
N PRO A 79 18.18 -5.69 14.37
CA PRO A 79 19.35 -6.53 14.58
C PRO A 79 19.83 -7.17 13.27
N ALA A 80 21.13 -7.34 13.10
CA ALA A 80 21.72 -8.01 11.92
C ALA A 80 21.28 -9.48 11.80
N ARG A 81 21.06 -10.17 12.93
CA ARG A 81 20.62 -11.57 12.98
C ARG A 81 19.39 -11.70 13.87
N LYS A 82 18.41 -12.49 13.44
CA LYS A 82 17.19 -12.80 14.21
C LYS A 82 17.49 -13.50 15.54
N SER A 83 18.61 -14.19 15.65
CA SER A 83 19.05 -14.88 16.87
C SER A 83 19.62 -13.95 17.93
N TRP A 84 19.90 -12.68 17.59
CA TRP A 84 20.42 -11.73 18.57
C TRP A 84 19.33 -11.22 19.47
N SER A 85 19.69 -11.00 20.75
CA SER A 85 18.76 -10.47 21.75
C SER A 85 18.17 -9.13 21.30
N ARG A 86 16.86 -8.99 21.43
CA ARG A 86 16.16 -7.72 21.13
C ARG A 86 16.41 -6.63 22.16
N ASN A 87 16.83 -7.00 23.37
CA ASN A 87 16.99 -6.07 24.50
C ASN A 87 18.46 -5.65 24.72
N LYS A 88 19.40 -6.12 23.88
CA LYS A 88 20.82 -5.78 24.02
C LYS A 88 21.36 -5.20 22.72
N MET A 89 22.11 -4.10 22.83
CA MET A 89 22.80 -3.49 21.71
C MET A 89 24.06 -4.28 21.38
N HIS A 90 24.25 -4.62 20.11
CA HIS A 90 25.44 -5.31 19.64
C HIS A 90 26.46 -4.29 19.08
N PRO A 91 27.76 -4.35 19.42
CA PRO A 91 28.76 -3.38 18.96
C PRO A 91 28.86 -3.26 17.43
N LEU A 92 28.67 -4.37 16.69
CA LEU A 92 28.66 -4.34 15.22
C LEU A 92 27.51 -3.47 14.67
N ASP A 93 26.35 -3.46 15.31
CA ASP A 93 25.23 -2.65 14.85
C ASP A 93 25.49 -1.16 15.08
N VAL A 94 26.20 -0.83 16.18
CA VAL A 94 26.67 0.56 16.42
C VAL A 94 27.71 0.96 15.38
N ALA A 95 28.66 0.05 15.06
CA ALA A 95 29.65 0.32 14.02
C ALA A 95 28.98 0.56 12.64
N PHE A 96 28.04 -0.29 12.25
CA PHE A 96 27.26 -0.09 11.02
C PHE A 96 26.47 1.21 11.04
N ALA A 97 25.84 1.58 12.16
CA ALA A 97 25.12 2.85 12.29
C ALA A 97 26.05 4.05 12.06
N LEU A 98 27.26 4.04 12.64
CA LEU A 98 28.20 5.13 12.51
C LEU A 98 28.82 5.20 11.11
N ILE A 99 29.23 4.06 10.53
CA ILE A 99 29.83 4.00 9.19
C ILE A 99 28.83 4.48 8.14
N SER A 100 27.62 3.98 8.22
CA SER A 100 26.57 4.34 7.25
C SER A 100 26.13 5.80 7.36
N ALA A 101 25.98 6.31 8.59
CA ALA A 101 25.69 7.73 8.80
C ALA A 101 26.84 8.61 8.32
N ALA A 102 28.10 8.21 8.59
CA ALA A 102 29.28 8.95 8.10
C ALA A 102 29.33 8.99 6.58
N SER A 103 28.98 7.89 5.88
CA SER A 103 28.94 7.86 4.41
C SER A 103 27.91 8.88 3.86
N ALA A 104 26.72 8.97 4.47
CA ALA A 104 25.72 9.95 4.05
C ALA A 104 26.12 11.40 4.43
N LEU A 105 26.68 11.60 5.61
CA LEU A 105 27.16 12.93 6.05
C LEU A 105 28.38 13.41 5.27
N TYR A 106 29.15 12.51 4.64
CA TYR A 106 30.24 12.88 3.73
C TYR A 106 29.75 13.82 2.61
N LEU A 107 28.57 13.52 2.04
CA LEU A 107 27.94 14.40 1.04
C LEU A 107 27.60 15.78 1.60
N VAL A 108 27.22 15.86 2.87
CA VAL A 108 26.86 17.14 3.51
C VAL A 108 28.10 17.98 3.77
N VAL A 109 29.16 17.36 4.30
CA VAL A 109 30.40 18.06 4.65
C VAL A 109 31.16 18.53 3.41
N ASN A 110 31.20 17.70 2.36
CA ASN A 110 31.94 17.99 1.13
C ASN A 110 31.05 18.53 0.01
N TYR A 111 29.83 19.02 0.32
CA TYR A 111 28.83 19.38 -0.66
C TYR A 111 29.35 20.34 -1.74
N GLN A 112 30.00 21.45 -1.34
CA GLN A 112 30.50 22.45 -2.28
C GLN A 112 31.59 21.88 -3.20
N GLU A 113 32.52 21.09 -2.67
CA GLU A 113 33.57 20.45 -3.48
C GLU A 113 32.99 19.45 -4.47
N LEU A 114 32.01 18.62 -4.03
CA LEU A 114 31.34 17.64 -4.89
C LEU A 114 30.56 18.30 -6.03
N VAL A 115 29.92 19.43 -5.77
CA VAL A 115 29.23 20.21 -6.81
C VAL A 115 30.21 20.78 -7.83
N LEU A 116 31.37 21.32 -7.38
CA LEU A 116 32.38 21.89 -8.28
C LEU A 116 33.06 20.84 -9.16
N ARG A 117 33.15 19.60 -8.70
CA ARG A 117 33.79 18.49 -9.42
C ARG A 117 32.78 17.41 -9.87
N ALA A 118 31.52 17.82 -10.09
CA ALA A 118 30.48 16.86 -10.51
C ALA A 118 30.91 16.06 -11.76
N GLY A 119 30.82 14.73 -11.65
CA GLY A 119 31.28 13.79 -12.69
C GLY A 119 32.79 13.51 -12.72
N MET A 120 33.57 14.13 -11.83
CA MET A 120 35.02 13.88 -11.67
C MET A 120 35.30 13.40 -10.22
N ASN A 121 34.74 12.27 -9.85
CA ASN A 121 34.87 11.71 -8.53
C ASN A 121 36.28 11.12 -8.32
N ASN A 122 36.79 11.27 -7.10
CA ASN A 122 38.09 10.73 -6.71
C ASN A 122 37.94 9.32 -6.07
N GLU A 123 39.07 8.68 -5.74
CA GLU A 123 39.07 7.35 -5.09
C GLU A 123 38.33 7.34 -3.75
N THR A 124 38.41 8.43 -2.98
CA THR A 124 37.68 8.55 -1.70
C THR A 124 36.18 8.59 -1.94
N ASP A 125 35.71 9.32 -2.95
CA ASP A 125 34.30 9.38 -3.33
C ASP A 125 33.82 7.98 -3.72
N PHE A 126 34.56 7.27 -4.55
CA PHE A 126 34.22 5.89 -4.95
C PHE A 126 34.10 4.97 -3.74
N ILE A 127 35.05 5.00 -2.79
CA ILE A 127 35.01 4.18 -1.58
C ILE A 127 33.79 4.52 -0.73
N VAL A 128 33.48 5.82 -0.55
CA VAL A 128 32.30 6.26 0.21
C VAL A 128 31.00 5.85 -0.50
N GLY A 129 30.93 6.00 -1.82
CA GLY A 129 29.77 5.59 -2.63
C GLY A 129 29.53 4.08 -2.58
N LEU A 130 30.61 3.30 -2.65
CA LEU A 130 30.55 1.84 -2.50
C LEU A 130 30.05 1.45 -1.11
N ILE A 131 30.64 1.98 -0.04
CA ILE A 131 30.22 1.72 1.35
C ILE A 131 28.77 2.13 1.54
N GLY A 132 28.39 3.33 1.14
CA GLY A 132 27.02 3.83 1.30
C GLY A 132 25.99 2.97 0.58
N THR A 133 26.27 2.55 -0.65
CA THR A 133 25.39 1.65 -1.41
C THR A 133 25.27 0.28 -0.75
N LEU A 134 26.37 -0.30 -0.27
CA LEU A 134 26.33 -1.57 0.46
C LEU A 134 25.57 -1.44 1.79
N MET A 135 25.67 -0.30 2.47
CA MET A 135 24.88 -0.03 3.68
C MET A 135 23.38 0.12 3.39
N VAL A 136 23.00 0.65 2.22
CA VAL A 136 21.59 0.64 1.77
C VAL A 136 21.09 -0.80 1.60
N PHE A 137 21.85 -1.68 0.95
CA PHE A 137 21.47 -3.09 0.81
C PHE A 137 21.34 -3.79 2.17
N GLU A 138 22.29 -3.57 3.09
CA GLU A 138 22.23 -4.18 4.43
C GLU A 138 21.07 -3.63 5.26
N ALA A 139 20.81 -2.33 5.20
CA ALA A 139 19.66 -1.71 5.88
C ALA A 139 18.33 -2.22 5.30
N ALA A 140 18.22 -2.33 3.97
CA ALA A 140 17.04 -2.89 3.30
C ALA A 140 16.83 -4.37 3.68
N ARG A 141 17.89 -5.17 3.81
CA ARG A 141 17.82 -6.56 4.26
C ARG A 141 17.18 -6.68 5.65
N ARG A 142 17.54 -5.77 6.53
CA ARG A 142 17.03 -5.79 7.92
C ARG A 142 15.57 -5.36 8.02
N VAL A 143 15.16 -4.37 7.27
CA VAL A 143 13.85 -3.71 7.39
C VAL A 143 12.83 -4.28 6.41
N VAL A 144 13.16 -4.28 5.11
CA VAL A 144 12.26 -4.69 4.02
C VAL A 144 12.38 -6.20 3.76
N GLY A 145 13.61 -6.70 3.71
CA GLY A 145 13.92 -8.11 3.52
C GLY A 145 14.43 -8.46 2.13
N TRP A 146 14.57 -9.76 1.89
CA TRP A 146 15.24 -10.30 0.71
C TRP A 146 14.59 -10.00 -0.65
N PRO A 147 13.25 -9.97 -0.83
CA PRO A 147 12.67 -9.80 -2.16
C PRO A 147 13.17 -8.54 -2.87
N MET A 148 13.13 -7.40 -2.20
CA MET A 148 13.58 -6.13 -2.76
C MET A 148 15.09 -6.11 -3.07
N ILE A 149 15.89 -6.74 -2.20
CA ILE A 149 17.35 -6.86 -2.40
C ILE A 149 17.66 -7.69 -3.62
N ILE A 150 16.98 -8.83 -3.79
CA ILE A 150 17.17 -9.70 -4.95
C ILE A 150 16.86 -8.92 -6.23
N VAL A 151 15.76 -8.18 -6.26
CA VAL A 151 15.41 -7.33 -7.42
C VAL A 151 16.52 -6.31 -7.67
N ALA A 152 16.91 -5.51 -6.66
CA ALA A 152 17.95 -4.48 -6.82
C ALA A 152 19.29 -5.08 -7.24
N PHE A 153 19.65 -6.24 -6.69
CA PHE A 153 20.88 -6.96 -7.05
C PHE A 153 20.84 -7.51 -8.48
N CYS A 154 19.71 -8.05 -8.92
CA CYS A 154 19.54 -8.48 -10.31
C CYS A 154 19.69 -7.31 -11.29
N PHE A 155 19.14 -6.12 -10.95
CA PHE A 155 19.35 -4.92 -11.76
C PHE A 155 20.82 -4.48 -11.79
N MET A 156 21.51 -4.53 -10.65
CA MET A 156 22.97 -4.24 -10.59
C MET A 156 23.76 -5.22 -11.45
N LEU A 157 23.47 -6.52 -11.34
CA LEU A 157 24.12 -7.55 -12.19
C LEU A 157 23.84 -7.29 -13.68
N TYR A 158 22.61 -6.94 -14.02
CA TYR A 158 22.26 -6.60 -15.40
C TYR A 158 23.08 -5.41 -15.91
N ALA A 159 23.28 -4.37 -15.09
CA ALA A 159 24.11 -3.22 -15.47
C ALA A 159 25.55 -3.62 -15.85
N PHE A 160 26.15 -4.53 -15.09
CA PHE A 160 27.53 -4.98 -15.35
C PHE A 160 27.62 -6.00 -16.49
N LEU A 161 26.63 -6.90 -16.59
CA LEU A 161 26.63 -7.99 -17.57
C LEU A 161 26.00 -7.63 -18.91
N GLY A 162 25.67 -6.36 -19.14
CA GLY A 162 25.01 -5.88 -20.34
C GLY A 162 25.53 -6.42 -21.68
N PRO A 163 26.87 -6.48 -21.92
CA PRO A 163 27.42 -7.02 -23.17
C PRO A 163 27.15 -8.51 -23.39
N TYR A 164 26.88 -9.26 -22.33
CA TYR A 164 26.63 -10.71 -22.39
C TYR A 164 25.14 -11.06 -22.47
N VAL A 165 24.26 -10.07 -22.31
CA VAL A 165 22.80 -10.28 -22.40
C VAL A 165 22.37 -10.33 -23.86
N PRO A 166 21.64 -11.37 -24.30
CA PRO A 166 21.26 -11.51 -25.71
C PRO A 166 20.07 -10.62 -26.10
N GLY A 167 19.96 -10.36 -27.43
CA GLY A 167 18.78 -9.75 -28.04
C GLY A 167 18.54 -8.30 -27.64
N ILE A 168 17.26 -7.88 -27.56
CA ILE A 168 16.83 -6.50 -27.29
C ILE A 168 17.30 -5.97 -25.92
N MET A 169 17.59 -6.87 -24.99
CA MET A 169 18.04 -6.53 -23.65
C MET A 169 19.56 -6.22 -23.58
N ALA A 170 20.32 -6.46 -24.68
CA ALA A 170 21.76 -6.15 -24.74
C ALA A 170 22.05 -4.67 -24.55
N HIS A 171 23.13 -4.33 -23.83
CA HIS A 171 23.66 -2.96 -23.73
C HIS A 171 25.19 -3.00 -23.49
N ARG A 172 25.83 -1.84 -23.59
CA ARG A 172 27.31 -1.75 -23.55
C ARG A 172 27.94 -2.18 -22.22
N GLY A 173 27.15 -2.38 -21.16
CA GLY A 173 27.64 -2.54 -19.79
C GLY A 173 27.97 -1.18 -19.15
N VAL A 174 28.14 -1.17 -17.84
CA VAL A 174 28.54 0.01 -17.06
C VAL A 174 29.73 -0.40 -16.22
N GLU A 175 30.75 0.46 -16.14
CA GLU A 175 31.89 0.22 -15.28
C GLU A 175 31.51 0.31 -13.80
N VAL A 176 32.21 -0.43 -12.96
CA VAL A 176 31.89 -0.53 -11.52
C VAL A 176 31.96 0.85 -10.87
N GLN A 177 33.04 1.61 -11.10
CA GLN A 177 33.19 2.94 -10.56
C GLN A 177 32.09 3.89 -11.05
N GLU A 178 31.84 3.91 -12.36
CA GLU A 178 30.79 4.74 -12.98
C GLU A 178 29.40 4.43 -12.37
N MET A 179 29.12 3.16 -12.08
CA MET A 179 27.83 2.78 -11.48
C MET A 179 27.69 3.30 -10.05
N PHE A 180 28.69 3.09 -9.17
CA PHE A 180 28.60 3.56 -7.79
C PHE A 180 28.64 5.07 -7.69
N ASP A 181 29.37 5.75 -8.54
CA ASP A 181 29.36 7.20 -8.66
C ASP A 181 27.97 7.73 -9.07
N HIS A 182 27.35 7.10 -10.07
CA HIS A 182 26.00 7.43 -10.50
C HIS A 182 24.97 7.19 -9.40
N LEU A 183 25.04 6.06 -8.69
CA LEU A 183 24.07 5.71 -7.66
C LEU A 183 24.16 6.60 -6.43
N TYR A 184 25.36 7.06 -6.05
CA TYR A 184 25.56 7.73 -4.76
C TYR A 184 25.77 9.24 -4.85
N PHE A 185 26.31 9.76 -5.97
CA PHE A 185 26.62 11.18 -6.10
C PHE A 185 25.71 11.93 -7.07
N THR A 186 24.70 11.26 -7.64
CA THR A 186 23.70 11.93 -8.48
C THR A 186 22.30 11.90 -7.85
N THR A 187 21.40 12.71 -8.40
CA THR A 187 19.98 12.69 -8.04
C THR A 187 19.17 11.66 -8.82
N GLU A 188 19.83 10.75 -9.53
CA GLU A 188 19.20 9.67 -10.30
C GLU A 188 19.34 8.29 -9.65
N GLY A 189 20.08 8.22 -8.53
CA GLY A 189 20.32 7.01 -7.74
C GLY A 189 19.63 7.03 -6.38
N ILE A 190 20.39 6.66 -5.34
CA ILE A 190 19.93 6.57 -3.94
C ILE A 190 19.30 7.89 -3.46
N PHE A 191 19.93 9.03 -3.83
CA PHE A 191 19.43 10.35 -3.53
C PHE A 191 18.49 10.90 -4.61
N GLY A 192 17.82 10.02 -5.35
CA GLY A 192 16.87 10.35 -6.40
C GLY A 192 15.51 10.83 -5.90
N THR A 193 14.54 10.89 -6.83
CA THR A 193 13.17 11.35 -6.57
C THR A 193 12.50 10.61 -5.40
N PRO A 194 12.60 9.27 -5.24
CA PRO A 194 11.96 8.59 -4.13
C PRO A 194 12.47 9.07 -2.76
N MET A 195 13.78 9.28 -2.62
CA MET A 195 14.36 9.83 -1.40
C MET A 195 13.92 11.28 -1.16
N GLY A 196 13.77 12.06 -2.23
CA GLY A 196 13.25 13.44 -2.17
C GLY A 196 11.86 13.48 -1.56
N VAL A 197 10.95 12.65 -2.06
CA VAL A 197 9.56 12.54 -1.56
C VAL A 197 9.55 12.02 -0.11
N SER A 198 10.41 11.03 0.22
CA SER A 198 10.55 10.52 1.59
C SER A 198 10.99 11.60 2.57
N SER A 199 11.97 12.43 2.18
CA SER A 199 12.54 13.47 3.02
C SER A 199 11.68 14.74 3.13
N THR A 200 10.54 14.78 2.48
CA THR A 200 9.63 15.94 2.48
C THR A 200 8.21 15.54 2.90
N PHE A 201 7.45 14.98 1.97
CA PHE A 201 6.01 14.73 2.18
C PHE A 201 5.74 13.50 3.04
N ILE A 202 6.37 12.38 2.72
CA ILE A 202 6.06 11.08 3.34
C ILE A 202 6.32 11.13 4.84
N TYR A 203 7.45 11.71 5.25
CA TYR A 203 7.77 11.85 6.67
C TYR A 203 6.65 12.55 7.44
N LEU A 204 6.17 13.68 6.92
CA LEU A 204 5.13 14.48 7.57
C LEU A 204 3.78 13.75 7.63
N PHE A 205 3.43 13.02 6.57
CA PHE A 205 2.18 12.25 6.57
C PHE A 205 2.23 11.03 7.50
N ILE A 206 3.39 10.38 7.63
CA ILE A 206 3.59 9.30 8.62
C ILE A 206 3.53 9.87 10.04
N LEU A 207 4.15 11.02 10.28
CA LEU A 207 4.06 11.72 11.55
C LEU A 207 2.62 12.13 11.88
N PHE A 208 1.87 12.63 10.90
CA PHE A 208 0.45 12.93 11.02
C PHE A 208 -0.36 11.67 11.39
N GLY A 209 -0.10 10.55 10.72
CA GLY A 209 -0.71 9.25 11.02
C GLY A 209 -0.45 8.81 12.46
N ALA A 210 0.80 8.92 12.93
CA ALA A 210 1.18 8.58 14.32
C ALA A 210 0.41 9.42 15.35
N TYR A 211 0.24 10.71 15.10
CA TYR A 211 -0.58 11.56 15.99
C TYR A 211 -2.07 11.21 15.92
N LEU A 212 -2.61 10.92 14.75
CA LEU A 212 -4.02 10.48 14.62
C LEU A 212 -4.27 9.18 15.38
N GLU A 213 -3.36 8.23 15.28
CA GLU A 213 -3.45 6.96 16.02
C GLU A 213 -3.43 7.18 17.53
N ALA A 214 -2.54 8.04 18.03
CA ALA A 214 -2.43 8.41 19.44
C ALA A 214 -3.71 9.04 20.00
N THR A 215 -4.56 9.68 19.16
CA THR A 215 -5.86 10.25 19.57
C THR A 215 -6.98 9.22 19.72
N GLY A 216 -6.76 7.96 19.29
CA GLY A 216 -7.76 6.91 19.27
C GLY A 216 -8.73 6.99 18.08
N LEU A 217 -8.34 7.64 16.98
CA LEU A 217 -9.14 7.74 15.77
C LEU A 217 -9.53 6.36 15.20
N GLY A 218 -8.62 5.37 15.28
CA GLY A 218 -8.90 4.01 14.80
C GLY A 218 -10.12 3.39 15.50
N LYS A 219 -10.22 3.53 16.83
CA LYS A 219 -11.40 3.07 17.57
C LYS A 219 -12.67 3.82 17.18
N PHE A 220 -12.56 5.14 16.95
CA PHE A 220 -13.69 5.93 16.45
C PHE A 220 -14.19 5.42 15.09
N PHE A 221 -13.30 5.05 14.17
CA PHE A 221 -13.68 4.51 12.86
C PHE A 221 -14.38 3.14 12.97
N ILE A 222 -13.93 2.26 13.87
CA ILE A 222 -14.59 0.98 14.13
C ILE A 222 -15.98 1.21 14.73
N ASP A 223 -16.11 2.10 15.73
CA ASP A 223 -17.39 2.43 16.36
C ASP A 223 -18.35 3.06 15.34
N LEU A 224 -17.84 3.94 14.47
CA LEU A 224 -18.61 4.59 13.40
C LEU A 224 -19.10 3.57 12.36
N ALA A 225 -18.24 2.66 11.92
CA ALA A 225 -18.58 1.58 11.00
C ALA A 225 -19.65 0.65 11.61
N ASN A 226 -19.55 0.34 12.91
CA ASN A 226 -20.56 -0.41 13.65
C ASN A 226 -21.92 0.30 13.67
N ALA A 227 -21.94 1.62 13.94
CA ALA A 227 -23.16 2.40 13.97
C ALA A 227 -23.87 2.43 12.59
N ILE A 228 -23.08 2.46 11.49
CA ILE A 228 -23.61 2.56 10.13
C ILE A 228 -24.07 1.19 9.59
N ALA A 229 -23.27 0.16 9.73
CA ALA A 229 -23.42 -1.11 9.01
C ALA A 229 -23.64 -2.34 9.90
N GLY A 230 -23.40 -2.26 11.20
CA GLY A 230 -23.39 -3.39 12.10
C GLY A 230 -24.73 -4.15 12.17
N TRP A 231 -25.86 -3.48 12.00
CA TRP A 231 -27.21 -4.04 12.03
C TRP A 231 -27.61 -4.84 10.77
N ALA A 232 -26.93 -4.60 9.64
CA ALA A 232 -27.31 -5.19 8.36
C ALA A 232 -26.93 -6.69 8.27
N ALA A 233 -27.56 -7.42 7.36
CA ALA A 233 -27.11 -8.78 7.04
C ALA A 233 -25.62 -8.78 6.69
N GLY A 234 -24.84 -9.61 7.37
CA GLY A 234 -23.38 -9.58 7.25
C GLY A 234 -22.72 -8.39 7.94
N GLY A 235 -23.40 -7.77 8.92
CA GLY A 235 -22.96 -6.56 9.62
C GLY A 235 -21.49 -6.55 10.03
N PRO A 236 -20.98 -7.52 10.80
CA PRO A 236 -19.59 -7.54 11.24
C PRO A 236 -18.57 -7.51 10.12
N ALA A 237 -18.81 -8.23 9.02
CA ALA A 237 -17.92 -8.21 7.86
C ALA A 237 -18.01 -6.88 7.09
N LYS A 238 -19.18 -6.26 7.02
CA LYS A 238 -19.35 -4.90 6.47
C LYS A 238 -18.68 -3.84 7.33
N VAL A 239 -18.71 -4.02 8.66
CA VAL A 239 -17.96 -3.17 9.60
C VAL A 239 -16.47 -3.29 9.34
N ALA A 240 -15.94 -4.49 9.14
CA ALA A 240 -14.55 -4.69 8.75
C ALA A 240 -14.21 -3.94 7.45
N VAL A 241 -15.04 -4.05 6.42
CA VAL A 241 -14.85 -3.35 5.14
C VAL A 241 -14.81 -1.83 5.31
N LEU A 242 -15.75 -1.26 6.06
CA LEU A 242 -15.81 0.19 6.29
C LEU A 242 -14.69 0.68 7.20
N SER A 243 -14.43 0.01 8.33
CA SER A 243 -13.41 0.45 9.29
C SER A 243 -12.01 0.35 8.69
N SER A 244 -11.70 -0.73 7.96
CA SER A 244 -10.42 -0.88 7.28
C SER A 244 -10.27 0.10 6.13
N GLY A 245 -11.37 0.43 5.41
CA GLY A 245 -11.38 1.48 4.41
C GLY A 245 -11.07 2.86 4.99
N LEU A 246 -11.71 3.20 6.10
CA LEU A 246 -11.45 4.46 6.81
C LEU A 246 -10.04 4.51 7.41
N MET A 247 -9.59 3.43 8.05
CA MET A 247 -8.25 3.36 8.62
C MET A 247 -7.17 3.40 7.52
N GLY A 248 -7.43 2.75 6.39
CA GLY A 248 -6.56 2.75 5.23
C GLY A 248 -6.31 4.14 4.65
N THR A 249 -7.25 5.08 4.79
CA THR A 249 -7.04 6.48 4.39
C THR A 249 -5.85 7.14 5.08
N VAL A 250 -5.38 6.56 6.20
CA VAL A 250 -4.31 7.11 7.05
C VAL A 250 -3.10 6.19 7.09
N SER A 251 -3.30 4.87 7.23
CA SER A 251 -2.20 3.92 7.50
C SER A 251 -1.32 3.60 6.28
N GLY A 252 -1.90 3.49 5.10
CA GLY A 252 -1.17 3.17 3.86
C GLY A 252 -0.48 1.80 3.81
N SER A 253 -0.65 0.95 4.83
CA SER A 253 -0.08 -0.42 4.92
C SER A 253 -1.20 -1.46 5.04
N SER A 254 -1.23 -2.46 4.15
CA SER A 254 -2.20 -3.55 4.19
C SER A 254 -2.04 -4.41 5.45
N VAL A 255 -0.82 -4.84 5.77
CA VAL A 255 -0.55 -5.69 6.94
C VAL A 255 -0.75 -4.91 8.25
N GLY A 256 -0.29 -3.65 8.30
CA GLY A 256 -0.51 -2.77 9.45
C GLY A 256 -2.01 -2.54 9.72
N ASN A 257 -2.79 -2.36 8.66
CA ASN A 257 -4.24 -2.18 8.77
C ASN A 257 -4.93 -3.47 9.23
N VAL A 258 -4.55 -4.66 8.70
CA VAL A 258 -5.04 -5.96 9.19
C VAL A 258 -4.75 -6.16 10.68
N ALA A 259 -3.57 -5.79 11.15
CA ALA A 259 -3.23 -5.91 12.56
C ALA A 259 -4.05 -4.94 13.43
N GLY A 260 -4.23 -3.69 12.99
CA GLY A 260 -4.95 -2.66 13.73
C GLY A 260 -6.46 -2.91 13.82
N THR A 261 -7.13 -3.06 12.69
CA THR A 261 -8.60 -3.27 12.62
C THR A 261 -8.99 -4.72 12.82
N GLY A 262 -8.21 -5.67 12.25
CA GLY A 262 -8.51 -7.09 12.29
C GLY A 262 -8.45 -7.71 13.69
N ALA A 263 -7.64 -7.15 14.60
CA ALA A 263 -7.64 -7.55 16.00
C ALA A 263 -9.04 -7.44 16.66
N PHE A 264 -9.88 -6.54 16.16
CA PHE A 264 -11.26 -6.34 16.65
C PHE A 264 -12.30 -6.97 15.75
N THR A 265 -12.17 -6.81 14.44
CA THR A 265 -13.19 -7.22 13.46
C THR A 265 -13.21 -8.71 13.23
N ILE A 266 -12.05 -9.39 13.18
CA ILE A 266 -11.96 -10.85 12.98
C ILE A 266 -12.62 -11.60 14.13
N PRO A 267 -12.31 -11.36 15.42
CA PRO A 267 -13.02 -11.99 16.52
C PRO A 267 -14.52 -11.70 16.53
N MET A 268 -14.93 -10.48 16.15
CA MET A 268 -16.35 -10.11 16.04
C MET A 268 -17.06 -10.93 14.95
N MET A 269 -16.46 -11.10 13.78
CA MET A 269 -16.99 -11.95 12.71
C MET A 269 -17.09 -13.42 13.16
N LYS A 270 -16.04 -13.96 13.78
CA LYS A 270 -16.03 -15.35 14.29
C LYS A 270 -17.13 -15.60 15.32
N LYS A 271 -17.37 -14.67 16.26
CA LYS A 271 -18.45 -14.78 17.26
C LYS A 271 -19.84 -14.85 16.63
N LEU A 272 -20.06 -14.26 15.46
CA LEU A 272 -21.33 -14.26 14.74
C LEU A 272 -21.41 -15.36 13.66
N GLY A 273 -20.51 -16.34 13.71
CA GLY A 273 -20.59 -17.56 12.92
C GLY A 273 -19.87 -17.53 11.57
N TYR A 274 -19.02 -16.53 11.32
CA TYR A 274 -18.18 -16.56 10.13
C TYR A 274 -17.04 -17.59 10.26
N ARG A 275 -16.73 -18.27 9.16
CA ARG A 275 -15.58 -19.17 9.10
C ARG A 275 -14.29 -18.39 9.31
N PRO A 276 -13.33 -18.90 10.10
CA PRO A 276 -12.07 -18.19 10.40
C PRO A 276 -11.34 -17.73 9.15
N ALA A 277 -11.17 -18.60 8.13
CA ALA A 277 -10.50 -18.25 6.89
C ALA A 277 -11.23 -17.13 6.11
N PHE A 278 -12.57 -17.10 6.15
CA PHE A 278 -13.33 -16.03 5.52
C PHE A 278 -13.21 -14.70 6.29
N ALA A 279 -13.25 -14.74 7.62
CA ALA A 279 -13.07 -13.54 8.44
C ALA A 279 -11.70 -12.90 8.21
N GLY A 280 -10.62 -13.70 8.19
CA GLY A 280 -9.29 -13.22 7.84
C GLY A 280 -9.18 -12.69 6.40
N ALA A 281 -9.89 -13.32 5.46
CA ALA A 281 -9.90 -12.91 4.06
C ALA A 281 -10.64 -11.57 3.83
N VAL A 282 -11.77 -11.34 4.51
CA VAL A 282 -12.51 -10.06 4.45
C VAL A 282 -11.63 -8.93 4.93
N GLU A 283 -10.98 -9.12 6.07
CA GLU A 283 -10.10 -8.11 6.65
C GLU A 283 -8.92 -7.82 5.72
N ALA A 284 -8.28 -8.85 5.18
CA ALA A 284 -7.17 -8.70 4.25
C ALA A 284 -7.57 -7.96 2.96
N ALA A 285 -8.70 -8.32 2.36
CA ALA A 285 -9.20 -7.63 1.18
C ALA A 285 -9.54 -6.17 1.49
N ALA A 286 -10.23 -5.89 2.59
CA ALA A 286 -10.57 -4.54 2.99
C ALA A 286 -9.34 -3.68 3.28
N SER A 287 -8.35 -4.23 4.00
CA SER A 287 -7.11 -3.54 4.36
C SER A 287 -6.23 -3.24 3.16
N THR A 288 -6.17 -4.14 2.17
CA THR A 288 -5.44 -3.92 0.92
C THR A 288 -6.05 -2.76 0.12
N GLY A 289 -7.38 -2.69 0.04
CA GLY A 289 -8.08 -1.55 -0.56
C GLY A 289 -7.80 -0.21 0.12
N GLY A 290 -7.44 -0.22 1.40
CA GLY A 290 -7.09 0.98 2.15
C GLY A 290 -5.93 1.76 1.54
N GLN A 291 -4.98 1.06 0.91
CA GLN A 291 -3.86 1.69 0.20
C GLN A 291 -4.30 2.51 -1.03
N LEU A 292 -5.51 2.25 -1.54
CA LEU A 292 -6.11 2.96 -2.68
C LEU A 292 -7.02 4.11 -2.22
N MET A 293 -7.39 4.14 -0.94
CA MET A 293 -8.42 5.06 -0.45
C MET A 293 -7.85 6.44 -0.14
N PRO A 294 -8.32 7.50 -0.84
CA PRO A 294 -7.95 8.87 -0.50
C PRO A 294 -8.38 9.26 0.94
N PRO A 295 -7.74 10.29 1.56
CA PRO A 295 -6.83 11.26 0.96
C PRO A 295 -5.34 10.92 1.02
N VAL A 296 -4.86 10.03 1.90
CA VAL A 296 -3.41 9.79 2.07
C VAL A 296 -2.91 8.69 1.15
N MET A 297 -3.65 7.60 0.99
CA MET A 297 -3.35 6.48 0.05
C MET A 297 -1.98 5.82 0.29
N GLY A 298 -1.34 6.10 1.41
CA GLY A 298 0.04 5.69 1.66
C GLY A 298 1.09 6.46 0.85
N ALA A 299 2.35 6.11 1.09
CA ALA A 299 3.51 6.81 0.52
C ALA A 299 3.61 6.72 -1.02
N ALA A 300 3.03 5.68 -1.63
CA ALA A 300 3.09 5.45 -3.07
C ALA A 300 2.38 6.54 -3.89
N ALA A 301 1.31 7.12 -3.39
CA ALA A 301 0.57 8.16 -4.11
C ALA A 301 1.36 9.48 -4.23
N PHE A 302 2.21 9.80 -3.25
CA PHE A 302 3.11 10.95 -3.35
C PHE A 302 4.19 10.73 -4.42
N LEU A 303 4.74 9.52 -4.48
CA LEU A 303 5.67 9.14 -5.53
C LEU A 303 5.01 9.15 -6.91
N MET A 304 3.74 8.73 -6.99
CA MET A 304 2.97 8.76 -8.23
C MET A 304 2.81 10.19 -8.74
N ALA A 305 2.47 11.14 -7.87
CA ALA A 305 2.35 12.54 -8.24
C ALA A 305 3.66 13.09 -8.85
N GLU A 306 4.79 12.74 -8.24
CA GLU A 306 6.11 13.17 -8.69
C GLU A 306 6.54 12.50 -10.00
N PHE A 307 6.31 11.18 -10.14
CA PHE A 307 6.68 10.44 -11.36
C PHE A 307 5.82 10.81 -12.56
N VAL A 308 4.54 11.10 -12.35
CA VAL A 308 3.61 11.52 -13.40
C VAL A 308 3.76 13.02 -13.70
N GLY A 309 4.33 13.79 -12.78
CA GLY A 309 4.51 15.24 -12.91
C GLY A 309 3.21 16.02 -12.76
N VAL A 310 2.31 15.56 -11.88
CA VAL A 310 1.02 16.22 -11.60
C VAL A 310 0.91 16.62 -10.11
N PRO A 311 0.09 17.61 -9.78
CA PRO A 311 -0.22 17.93 -8.39
C PRO A 311 -0.76 16.70 -7.65
N TYR A 312 -0.38 16.53 -6.40
CA TYR A 312 -0.85 15.40 -5.57
C TYR A 312 -2.37 15.28 -5.52
N PHE A 313 -3.08 16.42 -5.51
CA PHE A 313 -4.53 16.42 -5.51
C PHE A 313 -5.15 15.79 -6.77
N ASP A 314 -4.49 15.86 -7.91
CA ASP A 314 -4.97 15.22 -9.15
C ASP A 314 -4.89 13.69 -9.05
N VAL A 315 -3.86 13.17 -8.38
CA VAL A 315 -3.77 11.73 -8.06
C VAL A 315 -4.88 11.33 -7.08
N VAL A 316 -5.07 12.11 -6.01
CA VAL A 316 -6.15 11.89 -5.03
C VAL A 316 -7.52 11.87 -5.71
N LYS A 317 -7.80 12.87 -6.54
CA LYS A 317 -9.05 12.99 -7.30
C LYS A 317 -9.28 11.78 -8.22
N ALA A 318 -8.26 11.39 -8.97
CA ALA A 318 -8.33 10.24 -9.87
C ALA A 318 -8.58 8.91 -9.13
N ALA A 319 -8.09 8.77 -7.91
CA ALA A 319 -8.24 7.55 -7.14
C ALA A 319 -9.62 7.36 -6.50
N VAL A 320 -10.45 8.42 -6.34
CA VAL A 320 -11.73 8.35 -5.61
C VAL A 320 -12.66 7.29 -6.18
N ILE A 321 -12.98 7.38 -7.48
CA ILE A 321 -13.94 6.47 -8.11
C ILE A 321 -13.43 5.03 -8.16
N PRO A 322 -12.18 4.75 -8.60
CA PRO A 322 -11.62 3.41 -8.56
C PRO A 322 -11.61 2.79 -7.15
N ALA A 323 -11.26 3.56 -6.11
CA ALA A 323 -11.28 3.09 -4.74
C ALA A 323 -12.71 2.76 -4.26
N MET A 324 -13.69 3.63 -4.58
CA MET A 324 -15.10 3.35 -4.28
C MET A 324 -15.61 2.09 -4.98
N LEU A 325 -15.28 1.90 -6.26
CA LEU A 325 -15.62 0.68 -7.01
C LEU A 325 -15.02 -0.56 -6.36
N TYR A 326 -13.76 -0.49 -5.93
CA TYR A 326 -13.11 -1.57 -5.20
C TYR A 326 -13.91 -1.96 -3.95
N TYR A 327 -14.22 -0.98 -3.08
CA TYR A 327 -14.96 -1.22 -1.84
C TYR A 327 -16.39 -1.68 -2.08
N ILE A 328 -17.06 -1.19 -3.12
CA ILE A 328 -18.37 -1.70 -3.55
C ILE A 328 -18.28 -3.18 -3.92
N GLY A 329 -17.25 -3.59 -4.66
CA GLY A 329 -17.03 -4.99 -5.01
C GLY A 329 -16.83 -5.89 -3.80
N VAL A 330 -15.97 -5.50 -2.86
CA VAL A 330 -15.75 -6.24 -1.60
C VAL A 330 -17.03 -6.27 -0.76
N TRP A 331 -17.74 -5.14 -0.65
CA TRP A 331 -19.02 -5.04 0.06
C TRP A 331 -20.09 -5.99 -0.49
N LEU A 332 -20.23 -6.04 -1.81
CA LEU A 332 -21.14 -6.96 -2.49
C LEU A 332 -20.77 -8.42 -2.21
N GLY A 333 -19.49 -8.76 -2.35
CA GLY A 333 -18.99 -10.09 -2.03
C GLY A 333 -19.36 -10.54 -0.61
N VAL A 334 -19.06 -9.70 0.37
CA VAL A 334 -19.38 -9.94 1.79
C VAL A 334 -20.90 -10.03 2.02
N HIS A 335 -21.70 -9.16 1.39
CA HIS A 335 -23.14 -9.15 1.55
C HIS A 335 -23.79 -10.45 1.05
N TYR A 336 -23.39 -10.92 -0.13
CA TYR A 336 -23.97 -12.12 -0.72
C TYR A 336 -23.45 -13.40 -0.07
N GLU A 337 -22.21 -13.41 0.40
CA GLU A 337 -21.71 -14.54 1.22
C GLU A 337 -22.50 -14.64 2.54
N ALA A 338 -22.76 -13.49 3.20
CA ALA A 338 -23.59 -13.48 4.40
C ALA A 338 -25.02 -13.97 4.14
N LYS A 339 -25.63 -13.57 3.02
CA LYS A 339 -26.97 -14.07 2.63
C LYS A 339 -26.95 -15.55 2.31
N LYS A 340 -25.92 -16.06 1.67
CA LYS A 340 -25.74 -17.47 1.33
C LYS A 340 -25.76 -18.36 2.57
N PHE A 341 -25.14 -17.90 3.66
CA PHE A 341 -25.07 -18.64 4.92
C PHE A 341 -26.07 -18.18 5.99
N GLY A 342 -26.95 -17.24 5.68
CA GLY A 342 -27.97 -16.74 6.61
C GLY A 342 -27.40 -15.95 7.81
N LEU A 343 -26.20 -15.35 7.67
CA LEU A 343 -25.53 -14.63 8.74
C LEU A 343 -26.23 -13.28 9.00
N LYS A 344 -26.60 -13.06 10.26
CA LYS A 344 -27.32 -11.87 10.70
C LYS A 344 -26.34 -10.77 11.14
N GLY A 345 -26.84 -9.54 11.26
CA GLY A 345 -26.13 -8.43 11.87
C GLY A 345 -26.20 -8.44 13.39
N THR A 346 -25.46 -7.52 14.00
CA THR A 346 -25.53 -7.28 15.44
C THR A 346 -26.87 -6.61 15.80
N PRO A 347 -27.56 -7.00 16.88
CA PRO A 347 -28.78 -6.37 17.33
C PRO A 347 -28.60 -4.85 17.55
N ARG A 348 -29.61 -4.05 17.18
CA ARG A 348 -29.51 -2.58 17.20
C ARG A 348 -29.30 -1.98 18.58
N ASP A 349 -29.75 -2.64 19.61
CA ASP A 349 -29.58 -2.29 21.03
C ASP A 349 -28.13 -2.40 21.51
N GLN A 350 -27.31 -3.23 20.86
CA GLN A 350 -25.89 -3.41 21.15
C GLN A 350 -24.98 -2.50 20.33
N LEU A 351 -25.54 -1.74 19.39
CA LEU A 351 -24.76 -0.88 18.50
C LEU A 351 -24.61 0.54 19.07
N PRO A 352 -23.45 1.18 18.86
CA PRO A 352 -23.27 2.57 19.24
C PRO A 352 -24.25 3.48 18.47
N LYS A 353 -24.80 4.48 19.16
CA LYS A 353 -25.68 5.47 18.54
C LYS A 353 -24.85 6.47 17.75
N PHE A 354 -25.08 6.56 16.43
CA PHE A 354 -24.34 7.43 15.51
C PHE A 354 -24.22 8.89 16.00
N GLY A 355 -25.35 9.50 16.40
CA GLY A 355 -25.37 10.90 16.86
C GLY A 355 -24.55 11.13 18.13
N ALA A 356 -24.67 10.24 19.12
CA ALA A 356 -23.90 10.33 20.36
C ALA A 356 -22.39 10.17 20.10
N LEU A 357 -22.01 9.18 19.26
CA LEU A 357 -20.63 8.93 18.90
C LEU A 357 -20.01 10.12 18.14
N PHE A 358 -20.77 10.70 17.19
CA PHE A 358 -20.29 11.83 16.41
C PHE A 358 -20.15 13.11 17.27
N VAL A 359 -21.08 13.34 18.18
CA VAL A 359 -20.96 14.44 19.14
C VAL A 359 -19.76 14.23 20.06
N GLU A 360 -19.50 13.00 20.52
CA GLU A 360 -18.40 12.70 21.46
C GLU A 360 -17.01 12.75 20.80
N LYS A 361 -16.85 12.11 19.63
CA LYS A 361 -15.53 11.86 19.00
C LYS A 361 -15.38 12.44 17.59
N GLY A 362 -16.42 13.03 16.98
CA GLY A 362 -16.38 13.51 15.60
C GLY A 362 -15.34 14.61 15.35
N HIS A 363 -14.94 15.35 16.38
CA HIS A 363 -13.89 16.36 16.30
C HIS A 363 -12.50 15.77 15.91
N LEU A 364 -12.29 14.47 16.13
CA LEU A 364 -11.06 13.77 15.73
C LEU A 364 -10.93 13.62 14.20
N ALA A 365 -12.04 13.72 13.46
CA ALA A 365 -12.03 13.69 12.00
C ALA A 365 -11.71 15.07 11.36
N ILE A 366 -11.77 16.17 12.12
CA ILE A 366 -11.54 17.53 11.60
C ILE A 366 -10.18 17.64 10.89
N PRO A 367 -9.05 17.14 11.42
CA PRO A 367 -7.76 17.22 10.73
C PRO A 367 -7.77 16.56 9.34
N LEU A 368 -8.51 15.43 9.18
CA LEU A 368 -8.66 14.77 7.89
C LEU A 368 -9.48 15.61 6.89
N VAL A 369 -10.52 16.29 7.34
CA VAL A 369 -11.31 17.18 6.50
C VAL A 369 -10.48 18.40 6.09
N VAL A 370 -9.72 18.96 7.02
CA VAL A 370 -8.88 20.14 6.76
C VAL A 370 -7.74 19.82 5.80
N ILE A 371 -7.10 18.64 5.90
CA ILE A 371 -6.03 18.28 4.95
C ILE A 371 -6.58 18.19 3.52
N VAL A 372 -7.77 17.60 3.35
CA VAL A 372 -8.45 17.56 2.04
C VAL A 372 -8.78 18.96 1.55
N TYR A 373 -9.34 19.79 2.41
CA TYR A 373 -9.67 21.19 2.07
C TYR A 373 -8.45 21.98 1.62
N LEU A 374 -7.31 21.86 2.33
CA LEU A 374 -6.07 22.55 1.96
C LEU A 374 -5.52 22.06 0.62
N LEU A 375 -5.54 20.74 0.37
CA LEU A 375 -5.10 20.17 -0.91
C LEU A 375 -5.99 20.64 -2.08
N VAL A 376 -7.31 20.67 -1.89
CA VAL A 376 -8.27 21.21 -2.88
C VAL A 376 -8.04 22.70 -3.14
N SER A 377 -7.66 23.44 -2.09
CA SER A 377 -7.36 24.88 -2.19
C SER A 377 -6.01 25.19 -2.81
N GLY A 378 -5.25 24.15 -3.27
CA GLY A 378 -3.98 24.32 -3.97
C GLY A 378 -2.76 24.49 -3.05
N TYR A 379 -2.88 24.24 -1.75
CA TYR A 379 -1.72 24.20 -0.86
C TYR A 379 -0.86 22.96 -1.14
N THR A 380 0.45 23.11 -0.92
CA THR A 380 1.38 21.99 -1.08
C THR A 380 1.09 20.89 -0.04
N PRO A 381 1.33 19.61 -0.36
CA PRO A 381 1.15 18.50 0.59
C PRO A 381 1.88 18.72 1.90
N MET A 382 3.07 19.32 1.86
CA MET A 382 3.88 19.63 3.04
C MET A 382 3.18 20.61 3.99
N ARG A 383 2.64 21.72 3.46
CA ARG A 383 1.88 22.71 4.25
C ARG A 383 0.57 22.11 4.79
N ALA A 384 -0.10 21.31 3.98
CA ALA A 384 -1.33 20.63 4.39
C ALA A 384 -1.06 19.65 5.55
N ALA A 385 0.02 18.88 5.48
CA ALA A 385 0.42 17.96 6.54
C ALA A 385 0.81 18.68 7.84
N LEU A 386 1.61 19.76 7.77
CA LEU A 386 1.96 20.56 8.94
C LEU A 386 0.72 21.12 9.65
N ALA A 387 -0.22 21.69 8.90
CA ALA A 387 -1.46 22.20 9.45
C ALA A 387 -2.30 21.07 10.08
N ALA A 388 -2.36 19.91 9.44
CA ALA A 388 -3.09 18.75 9.94
C ALA A 388 -2.46 18.18 11.23
N ILE A 389 -1.13 18.12 11.35
CA ILE A 389 -0.44 17.73 12.59
C ILE A 389 -0.81 18.68 13.74
N ALA A 390 -0.69 19.99 13.52
CA ALA A 390 -1.01 20.99 14.52
C ALA A 390 -2.50 20.90 14.95
N LEU A 391 -3.41 20.78 13.97
CA LEU A 391 -4.83 20.62 14.24
C LEU A 391 -5.16 19.32 14.97
N THR A 392 -4.45 18.23 14.71
CA THR A 392 -4.67 16.96 15.43
C THR A 392 -4.41 17.13 16.92
N ILE A 393 -3.31 17.79 17.28
CA ILE A 393 -2.96 18.07 18.68
C ILE A 393 -3.99 19.02 19.30
N ILE A 394 -4.40 20.06 18.59
CA ILE A 394 -5.40 21.02 19.08
C ILE A 394 -6.77 20.34 19.26
N CYS A 395 -7.27 19.64 18.25
CA CYS A 395 -8.57 18.96 18.30
C CYS A 395 -8.61 17.89 19.40
N ALA A 396 -7.56 17.09 19.55
CA ALA A 396 -7.47 16.11 20.63
C ALA A 396 -7.50 16.76 22.00
N SER A 397 -6.96 17.98 22.14
CA SER A 397 -6.90 18.72 23.40
C SER A 397 -8.24 19.38 23.81
N LEU A 398 -9.22 19.47 22.89
CA LEU A 398 -10.51 20.12 23.15
C LEU A 398 -11.37 19.37 24.18
N ARG A 399 -11.17 18.06 24.34
CA ARG A 399 -11.97 17.23 25.24
C ARG A 399 -11.09 16.40 26.19
N LYS A 400 -11.55 16.26 27.45
CA LYS A 400 -10.83 15.45 28.45
C LYS A 400 -10.68 13.98 28.07
N SER A 401 -11.65 13.40 27.33
CA SER A 401 -11.65 11.99 26.91
C SER A 401 -10.64 11.68 25.79
N THR A 402 -10.24 12.67 25.01
CA THR A 402 -9.32 12.52 23.86
C THR A 402 -8.01 13.29 24.04
N ARG A 403 -7.84 13.97 25.19
CA ARG A 403 -6.70 14.84 25.44
C ARG A 403 -5.41 14.04 25.49
N ILE A 404 -4.46 14.42 24.64
CA ILE A 404 -3.10 13.90 24.65
C ILE A 404 -2.22 14.71 25.59
N SER A 405 -1.44 14.00 26.40
CA SER A 405 -0.45 14.59 27.33
C SER A 405 0.80 15.05 26.58
N PHE A 406 1.60 15.91 27.19
CA PHE A 406 2.89 16.32 26.60
C PHE A 406 3.80 15.11 26.33
N GLY A 407 3.81 14.11 27.22
CA GLY A 407 4.54 12.86 26.99
C GLY A 407 4.07 12.12 25.73
N GLN A 408 2.77 12.08 25.46
CA GLN A 408 2.21 11.48 24.23
C GLN A 408 2.54 12.31 22.99
N ILE A 409 2.66 13.64 23.10
CA ILE A 409 3.14 14.48 21.98
C ILE A 409 4.58 14.12 21.63
N VAL A 410 5.45 14.00 22.63
CA VAL A 410 6.85 13.58 22.43
C VAL A 410 6.91 12.14 21.89
N GLN A 411 6.07 11.24 22.42
CA GLN A 411 5.99 9.86 21.92
C GLN A 411 5.56 9.82 20.45
N GLY A 412 4.63 10.68 20.02
CA GLY A 412 4.23 10.80 18.61
C GLY A 412 5.38 11.20 17.68
N LEU A 413 6.31 12.06 18.11
CA LEU A 413 7.53 12.36 17.36
C LEU A 413 8.43 11.13 17.21
N ILE A 414 8.56 10.35 18.28
CA ILE A 414 9.36 9.12 18.29
C ILE A 414 8.73 8.07 17.38
N ASP A 415 7.42 7.85 17.48
CA ASP A 415 6.69 6.83 16.72
C ASP A 415 6.64 7.20 15.24
N GLY A 416 6.42 8.46 14.90
CA GLY A 416 6.50 8.95 13.52
C GLY A 416 7.89 8.73 12.91
N SER A 417 8.96 9.07 13.65
CA SER A 417 10.34 8.85 13.20
C SER A 417 10.68 7.36 13.03
N LYS A 418 10.16 6.49 13.92
CA LYS A 418 10.30 5.05 13.77
C LYS A 418 9.44 4.50 12.64
N GLY A 419 8.28 5.09 12.37
CA GLY A 419 7.36 4.67 11.32
C GLY A 419 7.87 4.91 9.91
N VAL A 420 8.69 5.94 9.69
CA VAL A 420 9.21 6.26 8.35
C VAL A 420 10.33 5.34 7.88
N LEU A 421 11.01 4.62 8.79
CA LEU A 421 12.26 3.90 8.47
C LEU A 421 12.11 2.86 7.35
N GLY A 422 10.97 2.15 7.31
CA GLY A 422 10.65 1.20 6.26
C GLY A 422 10.56 1.87 4.89
N VAL A 423 9.79 2.92 4.82
CA VAL A 423 9.60 3.70 3.58
C VAL A 423 10.88 4.38 3.14
N LEU A 424 11.64 4.96 4.07
CA LEU A 424 12.91 5.63 3.81
C LEU A 424 13.90 4.68 3.12
N ILE A 425 14.12 3.49 3.69
CA ILE A 425 15.09 2.55 3.12
C ILE A 425 14.56 1.87 1.85
N ALA A 426 13.26 1.70 1.74
CA ALA A 426 12.63 1.27 0.51
C ALA A 426 12.84 2.30 -0.62
N CYS A 427 12.71 3.59 -0.35
CA CYS A 427 13.00 4.67 -1.30
C CYS A 427 14.48 4.71 -1.71
N ALA A 428 15.40 4.51 -0.76
CA ALA A 428 16.85 4.44 -1.05
C ALA A 428 17.18 3.26 -1.98
N THR A 429 16.63 2.09 -1.68
CA THR A 429 16.85 0.87 -2.49
C THR A 429 16.17 0.98 -3.86
N ALA A 430 14.98 1.56 -3.92
CA ALA A 430 14.29 1.87 -5.18
C ALA A 430 15.10 2.86 -6.04
N GLY A 431 15.79 3.79 -5.40
CA GLY A 431 16.75 4.68 -6.07
C GLY A 431 17.88 3.91 -6.79
N ILE A 432 18.38 2.80 -6.20
CA ILE A 432 19.35 1.94 -6.88
C ILE A 432 18.74 1.35 -8.16
N ILE A 433 17.52 0.84 -8.09
CA ILE A 433 16.83 0.25 -9.25
C ILE A 433 16.62 1.31 -10.34
N ILE A 434 16.12 2.50 -9.97
CA ILE A 434 15.92 3.61 -10.90
C ILE A 434 17.24 4.02 -11.53
N GLY A 435 18.31 4.17 -10.75
CA GLY A 435 19.63 4.54 -11.25
C GLY A 435 20.16 3.54 -12.29
N VAL A 436 19.94 2.24 -12.07
CA VAL A 436 20.28 1.22 -13.07
C VAL A 436 19.37 1.35 -14.30
N VAL A 437 18.06 1.54 -14.12
CA VAL A 437 17.10 1.66 -15.22
C VAL A 437 17.41 2.87 -16.09
N THR A 438 17.71 4.02 -15.51
CA THR A 438 18.08 5.23 -16.26
C THR A 438 19.39 5.06 -17.01
N LYS A 439 20.40 4.46 -16.36
CA LYS A 439 21.73 4.27 -16.96
C LYS A 439 21.75 3.25 -18.11
N THR A 440 20.94 2.19 -18.01
CA THR A 440 20.92 1.09 -19.00
C THR A 440 19.79 1.17 -20.02
N GLY A 441 18.76 1.99 -19.74
CA GLY A 441 17.56 2.08 -20.54
C GLY A 441 16.66 0.83 -20.49
N VAL A 442 16.87 -0.06 -19.51
CA VAL A 442 16.17 -1.35 -19.43
C VAL A 442 14.65 -1.20 -19.32
N GLY A 443 14.14 -0.13 -18.70
CA GLY A 443 12.69 0.11 -18.62
C GLY A 443 12.02 0.19 -19.98
N LEU A 444 12.61 0.94 -20.92
CA LEU A 444 12.10 1.04 -22.30
C LEU A 444 12.22 -0.29 -23.05
N LYS A 445 13.31 -1.04 -22.82
CA LYS A 445 13.52 -2.35 -23.46
C LYS A 445 12.48 -3.37 -22.99
N VAL A 446 12.19 -3.42 -21.70
CA VAL A 446 11.12 -4.27 -21.15
C VAL A 446 9.76 -3.86 -21.69
N ALA A 447 9.48 -2.57 -21.76
CA ALA A 447 8.24 -2.07 -22.35
C ALA A 447 8.08 -2.50 -23.82
N THR A 448 9.13 -2.36 -24.63
CA THR A 448 9.12 -2.82 -26.03
C THR A 448 8.93 -4.34 -26.12
N ALA A 449 9.62 -5.12 -25.31
CA ALA A 449 9.46 -6.58 -25.27
C ALA A 449 8.02 -6.99 -24.89
N LEU A 450 7.39 -6.30 -23.95
CA LEU A 450 5.99 -6.55 -23.60
C LEU A 450 5.03 -6.21 -24.74
N LEU A 451 5.30 -5.14 -25.50
CA LEU A 451 4.51 -4.75 -26.67
C LEU A 451 4.66 -5.74 -27.81
N ASP A 452 5.87 -6.23 -28.08
CA ASP A 452 6.12 -7.24 -29.10
C ASP A 452 5.37 -8.54 -28.76
N LEU A 453 5.41 -8.98 -27.49
CA LEU A 453 4.62 -10.11 -27.00
C LEU A 453 3.11 -9.89 -27.12
N ALA A 454 2.67 -8.65 -26.96
CA ALA A 454 1.25 -8.28 -27.08
C ALA A 454 0.79 -8.14 -28.53
N GLY A 455 1.68 -8.24 -29.53
CA GLY A 455 1.36 -8.05 -30.94
C GLY A 455 0.80 -6.65 -31.24
N GLY A 456 1.18 -5.63 -30.48
CA GLY A 456 0.70 -4.26 -30.61
C GLY A 456 -0.76 -4.05 -30.17
N GLN A 457 -1.38 -4.99 -29.48
CA GLN A 457 -2.76 -4.90 -29.01
C GLN A 457 -2.83 -4.48 -27.53
N LEU A 458 -3.75 -3.57 -27.19
CA LEU A 458 -3.86 -3.00 -25.85
C LEU A 458 -4.22 -4.03 -24.77
N LEU A 459 -5.24 -4.87 -24.99
CA LEU A 459 -5.69 -5.85 -23.99
C LEU A 459 -4.61 -6.88 -23.61
N PRO A 460 -3.90 -7.52 -24.58
CA PRO A 460 -2.74 -8.35 -24.25
C PRO A 460 -1.62 -7.59 -23.54
N ALA A 461 -1.33 -6.34 -23.94
CA ALA A 461 -0.33 -5.51 -23.26
C ALA A 461 -0.71 -5.25 -21.81
N MET A 462 -1.98 -4.92 -21.53
CA MET A 462 -2.50 -4.79 -20.16
C MET A 462 -2.36 -6.10 -19.38
N PHE A 463 -2.64 -7.24 -20.00
CA PHE A 463 -2.50 -8.55 -19.36
C PHE A 463 -1.05 -8.85 -18.97
N PHE A 464 -0.09 -8.63 -19.86
CA PHE A 464 1.33 -8.85 -19.55
C PHE A 464 1.84 -7.83 -18.53
N THR A 465 1.40 -6.57 -18.59
CA THR A 465 1.72 -5.54 -17.59
C THR A 465 1.16 -5.93 -16.22
N MET A 466 -0.06 -6.47 -16.16
CA MET A 466 -0.66 -7.00 -14.92
C MET A 466 0.21 -8.10 -14.31
N ILE A 467 0.57 -9.12 -15.10
CA ILE A 467 1.40 -10.24 -14.62
C ILE A 467 2.76 -9.74 -14.13
N THR A 468 3.40 -8.85 -14.89
CA THR A 468 4.67 -8.24 -14.51
C THR A 468 4.55 -7.48 -13.18
N SER A 469 3.51 -6.66 -13.01
CA SER A 469 3.27 -5.91 -11.78
C SER A 469 2.97 -6.81 -10.58
N LEU A 470 2.19 -7.88 -10.78
CA LEU A 470 1.94 -8.88 -9.73
C LEU A 470 3.22 -9.57 -9.27
N ILE A 471 4.06 -10.00 -10.21
CA ILE A 471 5.32 -10.69 -9.89
C ILE A 471 6.29 -9.76 -9.16
N LEU A 472 6.46 -8.54 -9.66
CA LEU A 472 7.35 -7.53 -9.06
C LEU A 472 6.85 -7.03 -7.70
N GLY A 473 5.52 -7.08 -7.48
CA GLY A 473 4.89 -6.68 -6.23
C GLY A 473 4.98 -7.69 -5.10
N MET A 474 5.31 -8.96 -5.39
CA MET A 474 5.30 -10.03 -4.40
C MET A 474 6.30 -9.83 -3.27
N GLY A 475 5.79 -9.64 -2.05
CA GLY A 475 6.60 -9.58 -0.83
C GLY A 475 7.42 -8.30 -0.68
N VAL A 476 7.04 -7.24 -1.38
CA VAL A 476 7.70 -5.94 -1.33
C VAL A 476 6.73 -4.93 -0.70
N PRO A 477 7.19 -4.03 0.20
CA PRO A 477 6.34 -2.98 0.77
C PRO A 477 5.75 -2.07 -0.32
N THR A 478 4.56 -1.53 -0.06
CA THR A 478 3.75 -0.76 -1.02
C THR A 478 4.53 0.33 -1.77
N THR A 479 5.36 1.09 -1.07
CA THR A 479 6.15 2.19 -1.65
C THR A 479 7.18 1.68 -2.66
N ALA A 480 7.96 0.68 -2.26
CA ALA A 480 8.97 0.07 -3.13
C ALA A 480 8.32 -0.67 -4.30
N ASN A 481 7.23 -1.38 -4.04
CA ASN A 481 6.43 -2.04 -5.05
C ASN A 481 5.98 -1.06 -6.14
N TYR A 482 5.39 0.08 -5.76
CA TYR A 482 4.98 1.10 -6.73
C TYR A 482 6.17 1.60 -7.56
N VAL A 483 7.31 1.92 -6.93
CA VAL A 483 8.48 2.42 -7.67
C VAL A 483 8.95 1.40 -8.71
N ILE A 484 9.07 0.13 -8.33
CA ILE A 484 9.52 -0.93 -9.23
C ILE A 484 8.52 -1.14 -10.37
N THR A 485 7.24 -1.28 -10.05
CA THR A 485 6.20 -1.57 -11.05
C THR A 485 5.96 -0.40 -11.99
N SER A 486 5.97 0.83 -11.49
CA SER A 486 5.81 2.03 -12.32
C SER A 486 6.99 2.27 -13.26
N THR A 487 8.20 1.98 -12.82
CA THR A 487 9.42 2.19 -13.63
C THR A 487 9.56 1.12 -14.74
N ILE A 488 9.10 -0.10 -14.48
CA ILE A 488 9.31 -1.25 -15.37
C ILE A 488 8.07 -1.55 -16.22
N ALA A 489 6.89 -1.58 -15.60
CA ALA A 489 5.67 -2.06 -16.23
C ALA A 489 4.81 -0.93 -16.83
N ALA A 490 4.70 0.22 -16.16
CA ALA A 490 3.86 1.32 -16.66
C ALA A 490 4.29 1.86 -18.04
N PRO A 491 5.59 1.96 -18.41
CA PRO A 491 6.01 2.46 -19.71
C PRO A 491 5.44 1.67 -20.91
N ALA A 492 5.13 0.38 -20.73
CA ALA A 492 4.51 -0.42 -21.78
C ALA A 492 3.12 0.11 -22.17
N LEU A 493 2.31 0.48 -21.18
CA LEU A 493 0.98 1.06 -21.44
C LEU A 493 1.06 2.50 -21.94
N VAL A 494 2.03 3.28 -21.47
CA VAL A 494 2.25 4.65 -21.98
C VAL A 494 2.60 4.64 -23.46
N GLN A 495 3.43 3.69 -23.93
CA GLN A 495 3.73 3.51 -25.36
C GLN A 495 2.50 3.12 -26.19
N MET A 496 1.46 2.56 -25.58
CA MET A 496 0.16 2.28 -26.20
C MET A 496 -0.81 3.47 -26.15
N ASN A 497 -0.32 4.68 -25.90
CA ASN A 497 -1.11 5.91 -25.74
C ASN A 497 -2.11 5.89 -24.57
N VAL A 498 -1.92 5.03 -23.57
CA VAL A 498 -2.66 5.11 -22.31
C VAL A 498 -2.20 6.36 -21.55
N PRO A 499 -3.12 7.17 -21.00
CA PRO A 499 -2.74 8.32 -20.18
C PRO A 499 -1.75 7.92 -19.08
N VAL A 500 -0.70 8.71 -18.87
CA VAL A 500 0.41 8.37 -17.96
C VAL A 500 -0.11 8.04 -16.55
N LEU A 501 -1.03 8.86 -16.02
CA LEU A 501 -1.64 8.61 -14.71
C LEU A 501 -2.41 7.27 -14.68
N ALA A 502 -3.14 6.93 -15.75
CA ALA A 502 -3.86 5.65 -15.84
C ALA A 502 -2.89 4.45 -15.88
N ALA A 503 -1.79 4.55 -16.63
CA ALA A 503 -0.76 3.51 -16.69
C ALA A 503 -0.09 3.30 -15.32
N HIS A 504 0.25 4.38 -14.60
CA HIS A 504 0.82 4.33 -13.26
C HIS A 504 -0.16 3.77 -12.23
N MET A 505 -1.42 4.20 -12.27
CA MET A 505 -2.49 3.65 -11.43
C MET A 505 -2.70 2.15 -11.69
N PHE A 506 -2.65 1.72 -12.96
CA PHE A 506 -2.76 0.31 -13.34
C PHE A 506 -1.64 -0.54 -12.74
N ALA A 507 -0.39 -0.12 -12.90
CA ALA A 507 0.76 -0.80 -12.33
C ALA A 507 0.69 -0.84 -10.79
N PHE A 508 0.26 0.25 -10.16
CA PHE A 508 0.09 0.34 -8.71
C PHE A 508 -0.97 -0.62 -8.19
N TYR A 509 -2.16 -0.66 -8.82
CA TYR A 509 -3.23 -1.58 -8.42
C TYR A 509 -2.76 -3.03 -8.40
N PHE A 510 -2.13 -3.50 -9.48
CA PHE A 510 -1.65 -4.88 -9.54
C PHE A 510 -0.47 -5.14 -8.62
N GLY A 511 0.35 -4.14 -8.37
CA GLY A 511 1.38 -4.21 -7.35
C GLY A 511 0.81 -4.52 -5.97
N ILE A 512 -0.17 -3.76 -5.49
CA ILE A 512 -0.75 -3.96 -4.15
C ILE A 512 -1.67 -5.19 -4.05
N VAL A 513 -2.30 -5.62 -5.15
CA VAL A 513 -3.12 -6.85 -5.16
C VAL A 513 -2.28 -8.10 -4.90
N ALA A 514 -0.97 -8.06 -5.12
CA ALA A 514 -0.05 -9.11 -4.71
C ALA A 514 -0.12 -9.44 -3.20
N ASP A 515 -0.50 -8.47 -2.35
CA ASP A 515 -0.67 -8.66 -0.90
C ASP A 515 -1.84 -9.57 -0.51
N VAL A 516 -2.79 -9.80 -1.41
CA VAL A 516 -3.91 -10.73 -1.20
C VAL A 516 -3.87 -11.92 -2.14
N THR A 517 -2.91 -11.96 -3.07
CA THR A 517 -2.84 -13.00 -4.10
C THR A 517 -1.79 -14.05 -3.75
N PRO A 518 -2.15 -15.34 -3.59
CA PRO A 518 -1.16 -16.40 -3.44
C PRO A 518 -0.17 -16.44 -4.61
N PRO A 519 1.10 -16.83 -4.38
CA PRO A 519 1.60 -17.54 -3.20
C PRO A 519 2.12 -16.67 -2.05
N VAL A 520 2.27 -15.37 -2.21
CA VAL A 520 2.87 -14.49 -1.19
C VAL A 520 1.84 -13.91 -0.23
N ALA A 521 0.79 -13.26 -0.71
CA ALA A 521 -0.44 -12.85 0.00
C ALA A 521 -0.25 -12.36 1.45
N LEU A 522 0.69 -11.43 1.73
CA LEU A 522 1.09 -11.07 3.09
C LEU A 522 -0.06 -10.60 3.97
N ALA A 523 -0.96 -9.75 3.45
CA ALA A 523 -2.13 -9.28 4.18
C ALA A 523 -3.10 -10.43 4.51
N ALA A 524 -3.30 -11.38 3.57
CA ALA A 524 -4.15 -12.52 3.81
C ALA A 524 -3.56 -13.49 4.84
N TYR A 525 -2.24 -13.65 4.85
CA TYR A 525 -1.55 -14.48 5.84
C TYR A 525 -1.58 -13.84 7.24
N ALA A 526 -1.49 -12.51 7.31
CA ALA A 526 -1.70 -11.76 8.54
C ALA A 526 -3.11 -11.97 9.09
N GLY A 527 -4.14 -11.82 8.25
CA GLY A 527 -5.53 -12.09 8.62
C GLY A 527 -5.79 -13.54 9.02
N ALA A 528 -5.15 -14.49 8.34
CA ALA A 528 -5.19 -15.91 8.71
C ALA A 528 -4.58 -16.17 10.09
N GLY A 529 -3.48 -15.48 10.43
CA GLY A 529 -2.85 -15.58 11.74
C GLY A 529 -3.76 -15.15 12.87
N ILE A 530 -4.42 -13.99 12.76
CA ILE A 530 -5.39 -13.51 13.77
C ILE A 530 -6.61 -14.45 13.84
N ALA A 531 -7.05 -14.95 12.67
CA ALA A 531 -8.24 -15.82 12.61
C ALA A 531 -7.97 -17.24 13.13
N GLY A 532 -6.71 -17.69 13.23
CA GLY A 532 -6.36 -19.08 13.48
C GLY A 532 -6.73 -19.98 12.30
N ALA A 533 -6.51 -19.53 11.06
CA ALA A 533 -6.95 -20.18 9.84
C ALA A 533 -5.78 -20.57 8.93
N ASN A 534 -6.05 -21.44 7.94
CA ASN A 534 -5.04 -21.80 6.95
C ASN A 534 -4.70 -20.62 6.05
N PRO A 535 -3.41 -20.19 5.97
CA PRO A 535 -2.98 -19.00 5.22
C PRO A 535 -3.31 -19.09 3.72
N MET A 536 -3.02 -20.22 3.08
CA MET A 536 -3.24 -20.39 1.64
C MET A 536 -4.74 -20.34 1.30
N ARG A 537 -5.59 -20.99 2.11
CA ARG A 537 -7.06 -20.95 1.94
C ARG A 537 -7.59 -19.53 2.14
N THR A 538 -7.08 -18.82 3.15
CA THR A 538 -7.43 -17.41 3.41
C THR A 538 -7.03 -16.53 2.23
N GLY A 539 -5.83 -16.73 1.66
CA GLY A 539 -5.36 -16.00 0.48
C GLY A 539 -6.24 -16.21 -0.76
N VAL A 540 -6.63 -17.45 -1.04
CA VAL A 540 -7.55 -17.74 -2.16
C VAL A 540 -8.92 -17.08 -1.97
N ILE A 541 -9.45 -17.07 -0.75
CA ILE A 541 -10.72 -16.40 -0.44
C ILE A 541 -10.56 -14.88 -0.55
N ALA A 542 -9.44 -14.33 -0.05
CA ALA A 542 -9.15 -12.89 -0.13
C ALA A 542 -9.05 -12.42 -1.59
N ALA A 543 -8.33 -13.15 -2.45
CA ALA A 543 -8.24 -12.86 -3.88
C ALA A 543 -9.62 -12.91 -4.57
N LYS A 544 -10.49 -13.84 -4.20
CA LYS A 544 -11.87 -13.90 -4.71
C LYS A 544 -12.71 -12.70 -4.26
N LEU A 545 -12.59 -12.27 -3.02
CA LEU A 545 -13.28 -11.09 -2.50
C LEU A 545 -12.74 -9.80 -3.14
N ALA A 546 -11.43 -9.76 -3.38
CA ALA A 546 -10.74 -8.64 -4.02
C ALA A 546 -10.82 -8.67 -5.56
N ILE A 547 -11.75 -9.43 -6.17
CA ILE A 547 -11.89 -9.52 -7.64
C ILE A 547 -12.04 -8.14 -8.29
N ALA A 548 -12.64 -7.20 -7.59
CA ALA A 548 -12.72 -5.81 -8.00
C ALA A 548 -11.36 -5.20 -8.35
N ALA A 549 -10.33 -5.51 -7.57
CA ALA A 549 -8.99 -4.99 -7.80
C ALA A 549 -8.34 -5.52 -9.08
N PHE A 550 -8.78 -6.67 -9.59
CA PHE A 550 -8.35 -7.19 -10.89
C PHE A 550 -9.11 -6.58 -12.05
N ILE A 551 -10.33 -6.12 -11.83
CA ILE A 551 -11.24 -5.63 -12.87
C ILE A 551 -11.15 -4.10 -13.02
N VAL A 552 -11.16 -3.36 -11.91
CA VAL A 552 -11.19 -1.89 -11.90
C VAL A 552 -10.04 -1.27 -12.71
N PRO A 553 -8.78 -1.78 -12.67
CA PRO A 553 -7.71 -1.24 -13.50
C PRO A 553 -7.98 -1.33 -15.01
N TYR A 554 -8.56 -2.43 -15.45
CA TYR A 554 -8.95 -2.55 -16.86
C TYR A 554 -10.03 -1.53 -17.24
N ILE A 555 -11.00 -1.29 -16.34
CA ILE A 555 -12.07 -0.32 -16.59
C ILE A 555 -11.48 1.07 -16.79
N PHE A 556 -10.66 1.58 -15.86
CA PHE A 556 -10.20 2.96 -15.94
C PHE A 556 -9.12 3.18 -17.02
N VAL A 557 -8.45 2.14 -17.51
CA VAL A 557 -7.59 2.26 -18.71
C VAL A 557 -8.43 2.35 -19.98
N LEU A 558 -9.53 1.57 -20.07
CA LEU A 558 -10.44 1.59 -21.20
C LEU A 558 -11.41 2.78 -21.17
N ALA A 559 -11.73 3.29 -19.96
CA ALA A 559 -12.60 4.43 -19.72
C ALA A 559 -11.91 5.44 -18.76
N PRO A 560 -10.95 6.25 -19.24
CA PRO A 560 -10.18 7.19 -18.42
C PRO A 560 -11.03 8.25 -17.72
N GLU A 561 -12.30 8.41 -18.08
CA GLU A 561 -13.28 9.25 -17.42
C GLU A 561 -13.46 8.87 -15.94
N LEU A 562 -13.25 7.61 -15.57
CA LEU A 562 -13.30 7.15 -14.18
C LEU A 562 -12.14 7.67 -13.33
N LEU A 563 -11.06 8.08 -13.97
CA LEU A 563 -9.95 8.83 -13.34
C LEU A 563 -10.16 10.34 -13.42
N MET A 564 -11.34 10.81 -13.86
CA MET A 564 -11.67 12.22 -14.12
C MET A 564 -10.71 12.89 -15.11
N ILE A 565 -10.15 12.11 -16.05
CA ILE A 565 -9.28 12.60 -17.13
C ILE A 565 -10.16 12.96 -18.33
N ASN A 566 -10.14 14.24 -18.74
CA ASN A 566 -10.92 14.77 -19.87
C ASN A 566 -12.41 14.40 -19.82
N ALA A 567 -12.99 14.40 -18.63
CA ALA A 567 -14.31 13.86 -18.35
C ALA A 567 -15.35 14.94 -18.02
N THR A 568 -16.59 14.70 -18.40
CA THR A 568 -17.74 15.49 -17.96
C THR A 568 -18.46 14.76 -16.80
N PRO A 569 -19.21 15.47 -15.94
CA PRO A 569 -19.99 14.81 -14.88
C PRO A 569 -20.94 13.72 -15.41
N LEU A 570 -21.47 13.88 -16.61
CA LEU A 570 -22.36 12.91 -17.25
C LEU A 570 -21.62 11.63 -17.63
N THR A 571 -20.45 11.75 -18.27
CA THR A 571 -19.63 10.58 -18.67
C THR A 571 -19.12 9.84 -17.44
N ILE A 572 -18.68 10.55 -16.41
CA ILE A 572 -18.25 9.95 -15.14
C ILE A 572 -19.41 9.14 -14.52
N THR A 573 -20.59 9.75 -14.41
CA THR A 573 -21.75 9.10 -13.80
C THR A 573 -22.17 7.86 -14.57
N TYR A 574 -22.21 7.95 -15.91
CA TYR A 574 -22.53 6.81 -16.79
C TYR A 574 -21.53 5.66 -16.59
N SER A 575 -20.22 5.92 -16.74
CA SER A 575 -19.18 4.90 -16.56
C SER A 575 -19.13 4.32 -15.13
N ALA A 576 -19.43 5.12 -14.11
CA ALA A 576 -19.51 4.63 -12.74
C ALA A 576 -20.71 3.67 -12.53
N ILE A 577 -21.88 4.00 -13.10
CA ILE A 577 -23.08 3.13 -12.99
C ILE A 577 -22.85 1.80 -13.73
N THR A 578 -22.33 1.83 -14.95
CA THR A 578 -22.05 0.61 -15.71
C THR A 578 -21.01 -0.25 -15.02
N ALA A 579 -19.94 0.36 -14.48
CA ALA A 579 -18.93 -0.32 -13.67
C ALA A 579 -19.53 -0.96 -12.40
N ILE A 580 -20.41 -0.28 -11.66
CA ILE A 580 -21.08 -0.83 -10.46
C ILE A 580 -21.94 -2.05 -10.83
N ILE A 581 -22.68 -1.98 -11.92
CA ILE A 581 -23.49 -3.12 -12.40
C ILE A 581 -22.57 -4.27 -12.82
N GLY A 582 -21.50 -3.97 -13.54
CA GLY A 582 -20.50 -4.96 -13.92
C GLY A 582 -19.84 -5.65 -12.72
N MET A 583 -19.45 -4.86 -11.71
CA MET A 583 -18.91 -5.36 -10.46
C MET A 583 -19.91 -6.24 -9.69
N TRP A 584 -21.19 -5.87 -9.70
CA TRP A 584 -22.25 -6.69 -9.12
C TRP A 584 -22.34 -8.05 -9.81
N GLY A 585 -22.34 -8.10 -11.15
CA GLY A 585 -22.33 -9.34 -11.92
C GLY A 585 -21.10 -10.22 -11.60
N ALA A 586 -19.90 -9.64 -11.62
CA ALA A 586 -18.66 -10.33 -11.29
C ALA A 586 -18.67 -10.90 -9.85
N SER A 587 -19.12 -10.10 -8.88
CA SER A 587 -19.24 -10.55 -7.48
C SER A 587 -20.21 -11.72 -7.31
N MET A 588 -21.38 -11.70 -8.00
CA MET A 588 -22.32 -12.83 -7.99
C MET A 588 -21.70 -14.09 -8.56
N ALA A 589 -21.02 -13.98 -9.68
CA ALA A 589 -20.35 -15.10 -10.31
C ALA A 589 -19.29 -15.73 -9.38
N MET A 590 -18.51 -14.91 -8.67
CA MET A 590 -17.46 -15.38 -7.77
C MET A 590 -18.01 -16.04 -6.50
N ILE A 591 -19.02 -15.43 -5.86
CA ILE A 591 -19.66 -15.95 -4.65
C ILE A 591 -20.55 -17.16 -4.95
N GLY A 592 -21.06 -17.24 -6.18
CA GLY A 592 -21.96 -18.33 -6.60
C GLY A 592 -23.34 -18.26 -5.95
N PHE A 593 -23.80 -17.06 -5.58
CA PHE A 593 -25.08 -16.81 -4.93
C PHE A 593 -25.61 -15.43 -5.31
N CYS A 594 -26.91 -15.32 -5.57
CA CYS A 594 -27.64 -14.05 -5.72
C CYS A 594 -28.93 -14.08 -4.87
N GLN A 595 -30.02 -14.64 -5.36
CA GLN A 595 -31.24 -14.96 -4.59
C GLN A 595 -31.20 -16.42 -4.12
N ASN A 596 -30.59 -17.30 -4.91
CA ASN A 596 -30.37 -18.71 -4.67
C ASN A 596 -28.93 -19.07 -5.08
N LEU A 597 -28.50 -20.33 -4.82
CA LEU A 597 -27.24 -20.86 -5.33
C LEU A 597 -27.20 -20.79 -6.86
N LEU A 598 -26.07 -20.34 -7.41
CA LEU A 598 -25.84 -20.27 -8.84
C LEU A 598 -25.21 -21.56 -9.35
N ASN A 599 -25.79 -22.15 -10.40
CA ASN A 599 -25.14 -23.21 -11.17
C ASN A 599 -24.05 -22.61 -12.10
N MET A 600 -23.19 -23.45 -12.67
CA MET A 600 -22.06 -22.97 -13.50
C MET A 600 -22.52 -22.13 -14.72
N PRO A 601 -23.55 -22.49 -15.50
CA PRO A 601 -24.02 -21.63 -16.58
C PRO A 601 -24.51 -20.25 -16.11
N GLN A 602 -25.23 -20.18 -14.98
CA GLN A 602 -25.66 -18.89 -14.42
C GLN A 602 -24.48 -18.05 -13.95
N ARG A 603 -23.45 -18.67 -13.35
CA ARG A 603 -22.22 -17.98 -12.98
C ARG A 603 -21.50 -17.41 -14.18
N ILE A 604 -21.44 -18.16 -15.29
CA ILE A 604 -20.85 -17.68 -16.55
C ILE A 604 -21.65 -16.51 -17.12
N LEU A 605 -22.99 -16.56 -17.12
CA LEU A 605 -23.83 -15.45 -17.57
C LEU A 605 -23.61 -14.18 -16.74
N PHE A 606 -23.54 -14.30 -15.40
CA PHE A 606 -23.23 -13.15 -14.54
C PHE A 606 -21.81 -12.60 -14.78
N LEU A 607 -20.82 -13.48 -14.99
CA LEU A 607 -19.44 -13.07 -15.26
C LEU A 607 -19.32 -12.36 -16.61
N VAL A 608 -19.83 -12.98 -17.68
CA VAL A 608 -19.78 -12.42 -19.04
C VAL A 608 -20.59 -11.13 -19.12
N GLY A 609 -21.81 -11.13 -18.55
CA GLY A 609 -22.62 -9.92 -18.47
C GLY A 609 -21.94 -8.80 -17.69
N GLY A 610 -21.29 -9.15 -16.56
CA GLY A 610 -20.48 -8.20 -15.78
C GLY A 610 -19.31 -7.63 -16.58
N ILE A 611 -18.55 -8.46 -17.29
CA ILE A 611 -17.43 -8.02 -18.15
C ILE A 611 -17.93 -7.14 -19.30
N CYS A 612 -19.04 -7.47 -19.95
CA CYS A 612 -19.62 -6.63 -20.99
C CYS A 612 -20.00 -5.23 -20.50
N MET A 613 -20.52 -5.11 -19.26
CA MET A 613 -20.82 -3.83 -18.62
C MET A 613 -19.58 -3.01 -18.25
N ILE A 614 -18.43 -3.65 -18.20
CA ILE A 614 -17.13 -3.04 -17.86
C ILE A 614 -16.45 -2.45 -19.10
N ILE A 615 -16.64 -3.08 -20.25
CA ILE A 615 -16.08 -2.62 -21.52
C ILE A 615 -16.92 -1.45 -22.03
N PRO A 616 -16.35 -0.24 -22.21
CA PRO A 616 -17.10 0.93 -22.63
C PRO A 616 -17.78 0.70 -23.99
N GLY A 617 -19.07 0.97 -24.07
CA GLY A 617 -19.82 0.91 -25.34
C GLY A 617 -21.29 0.62 -25.13
N THR A 618 -22.18 1.34 -25.82
CA THR A 618 -23.64 1.17 -25.69
C THR A 618 -24.11 -0.23 -26.07
N LEU A 619 -23.46 -0.88 -27.04
CA LEU A 619 -23.77 -2.25 -27.45
C LEU A 619 -23.34 -3.26 -26.39
N THR A 620 -22.12 -3.11 -25.84
CA THR A 620 -21.61 -3.97 -24.76
C THR A 620 -22.46 -3.85 -23.51
N ASP A 621 -22.90 -2.64 -23.18
CA ASP A 621 -23.79 -2.38 -22.03
C ASP A 621 -25.17 -3.03 -22.24
N ALA A 622 -25.76 -2.91 -23.42
CA ALA A 622 -27.06 -3.55 -23.73
C ALA A 622 -26.97 -5.07 -23.63
N ILE A 623 -25.91 -5.69 -24.16
CA ILE A 623 -25.64 -7.12 -24.04
C ILE A 623 -25.42 -7.52 -22.58
N GLY A 624 -24.60 -6.75 -21.86
CA GLY A 624 -24.29 -7.00 -20.44
C GLY A 624 -25.51 -6.99 -19.54
N ILE A 625 -26.34 -5.96 -19.65
CA ILE A 625 -27.62 -5.84 -18.93
C ILE A 625 -28.55 -7.01 -19.32
N GLY A 626 -28.68 -7.32 -20.61
CA GLY A 626 -29.49 -8.44 -21.10
C GLY A 626 -29.08 -9.77 -20.47
N LEU A 627 -27.80 -10.11 -20.47
CA LEU A 627 -27.28 -11.33 -19.86
C LEU A 627 -27.52 -11.40 -18.35
N ILE A 628 -27.30 -10.30 -17.65
CA ILE A 628 -27.57 -10.20 -16.20
C ILE A 628 -29.06 -10.38 -15.89
N ILE A 629 -29.95 -9.74 -16.68
CA ILE A 629 -31.39 -9.90 -16.50
C ILE A 629 -31.82 -11.34 -16.76
N VAL A 630 -31.34 -11.98 -17.84
CA VAL A 630 -31.61 -13.39 -18.13
C VAL A 630 -31.17 -14.28 -16.98
N ALA A 631 -29.96 -14.07 -16.44
CA ALA A 631 -29.47 -14.82 -15.30
C ALA A 631 -30.33 -14.64 -14.04
N CYS A 632 -30.80 -13.42 -13.77
CA CYS A 632 -31.70 -13.11 -12.66
C CYS A 632 -33.10 -13.77 -12.83
N LEU A 633 -33.65 -13.72 -14.04
CA LEU A 633 -34.95 -14.36 -14.33
C LEU A 633 -34.86 -15.88 -14.25
N TRP A 634 -33.77 -16.46 -14.78
CA TRP A 634 -33.52 -17.89 -14.67
C TRP A 634 -33.44 -18.38 -13.20
N GLN A 635 -32.88 -17.56 -12.31
CA GLN A 635 -32.86 -17.87 -10.87
C GLN A 635 -34.24 -17.96 -10.22
N ARG A 636 -35.21 -17.17 -10.70
CA ARG A 636 -36.58 -17.21 -10.17
C ARG A 636 -37.30 -18.53 -10.50
N THR A 637 -36.95 -19.13 -11.63
CA THR A 637 -37.55 -20.41 -12.07
C THR A 637 -36.91 -21.63 -11.39
N ASN A 638 -35.61 -21.58 -11.12
CA ASN A 638 -34.85 -22.65 -10.46
C ASN A 638 -34.68 -22.38 -8.96
N LYS A 639 -35.68 -22.70 -8.17
CA LYS A 639 -35.62 -22.62 -6.69
C LYS A 639 -34.79 -23.79 -6.14
N ILE A 640 -33.50 -23.77 -6.22
CA ILE A 640 -32.66 -24.59 -5.36
C ILE A 640 -32.72 -23.95 -3.96
N LYS A 641 -33.74 -24.34 -3.20
CA LYS A 641 -33.89 -23.94 -1.80
C LYS A 641 -32.86 -24.66 -0.95
N GLY A 642 -31.99 -23.91 -0.30
CA GLY A 642 -31.17 -24.43 0.78
C GLY A 642 -30.26 -23.32 1.30
N ALA A 643 -30.46 -22.91 2.55
CA ALA A 643 -29.36 -22.37 3.31
C ALA A 643 -28.30 -23.49 3.38
N VAL A 644 -27.17 -23.28 2.71
CA VAL A 644 -26.05 -24.23 2.77
C VAL A 644 -25.61 -24.25 4.22
N LYS A 645 -25.79 -25.40 4.91
CA LYS A 645 -25.08 -25.65 6.16
C LYS A 645 -23.60 -25.43 5.86
N GLN A 646 -22.91 -24.74 6.72
CA GLN A 646 -21.46 -24.59 6.64
C GLN A 646 -20.86 -25.99 6.83
N GLU A 647 -20.76 -26.77 5.75
CA GLU A 647 -19.92 -27.96 5.79
C GLU A 647 -18.47 -27.49 5.97
N GLU A 648 -17.81 -28.06 6.96
CA GLU A 648 -16.36 -28.04 7.11
C GLU A 648 -15.78 -28.77 5.89
N ASP A 649 -15.73 -28.09 4.75
CA ASP A 649 -15.01 -28.61 3.60
C ASP A 649 -13.51 -28.54 3.92
N LEU A 650 -12.95 -29.71 4.01
CA LEU A 650 -11.58 -30.20 4.11
C LEU A 650 -10.54 -29.37 3.36
#